data_b74d498a9652c4bef24bfcff0a10ff3e
#
_entry.id   b74d498a9652c4bef24bfcff0a10ff3e
#
_cell.length_a   1.000
_cell.length_b   1.000
_cell.length_c   1.000
_cell.angle_alpha   90.00
_cell.angle_beta   90.00
_cell.angle_gamma   90.00
#
_symmetry.space_group_name_H-M   'P 1'
#
loop_
_entity.id
_entity.type
_entity.pdbx_description
1 polymer ?
#
loop_
_entity_poly.entity_id
_entity_poly.type
_entity_poly.pdbx_seq_one_letter_code
_entity_poly.pdbx_strand_id
1 'polypeptide(L)'
;MCIRDRAEVVKPALIQFDSTESIFDDVCSECPAQYASENETPQKKWDSVRTKLSGIDTKKLHYVKVPENHIVIDFDIPDESGNKSFEKNLAEASKWPPTYAELSKSGQGIHLHYIYTGDPTQLSRVYDDHVEVKVFTGKSSLRRMLSKCNNLPIATISSGLPLKGEQKMVNFEAIKSEKGLRTLIKRNLNKEIHPGTKPSIDFIYKILEDAYESDLKYDVTDMRNAVLAFAANSTHQADYCIKLVNKMQFKSADPSTAVKNDDAKLVFYDIEVFPNLFLVNWKIEGEGKPVVRMINPSPSEIEDLMRFRLVGFNCRRYDNHILYARLMGYTNEQLYNLSQKIINGSPNCFFGEAYNVSYTDVYDFASAGNKKSLKKLEIEMGNLTDDDLKKKGFSDEKIRIIKAGTHHQELGLPWDQPVPEELWIKVAEYCDNDVIATEAAFNYLEADWTARQILADLAEMTVNDTTNSLTTRIIFGNNRKPQSEFHYRNLAEPVESLDKESMDFLKEACPKMMEEPHYGWKYNDKDEVPFESHSILPYFPGYVFDHGKSTYRGEEVGEGGFAQGVPGMYGNAALLDISSMHPHSAIAEVLFGPRFTKAFRDIVEGRVSIKHEAWDIVNTMLDGKLTPYIQRVIDGEMTSKDLANALKTAINSVYGLTSASFDNPFRDPRNIDNIVAKRGALFMIDLKNEVLKRGFQVAHIKTDSIKIPDATPEIIQFVMDFGERYGYTFEHEATYDRMCLVNDAVYIAKYKSAEECQKMYGYVPGDNKKKGGKWTATGTQFQIPYVFKKLFSREDIAFEDMCETKSVSSSLYLDLNEELPDVSKEEKEFSKAESDYKKGLLSDTKSEATCQKLTP
;
A
#
# COMPACT_ATOMS: atom_id res chain seq x y z
N MET A 1 36.20 31.99 66.65
CA MET A 1 35.31 31.12 67.37
C MET A 1 33.94 31.17 66.62
N CYS A 2 33.76 30.30 65.64
CA CYS A 2 32.53 30.27 64.84
C CYS A 2 31.60 29.18 65.37
N ILE A 3 30.50 29.58 65.91
CA ILE A 3 29.43 28.70 66.25
C ILE A 3 28.58 28.50 64.97
N ARG A 4 28.65 27.31 64.42
CA ARG A 4 27.72 26.85 63.38
C ARG A 4 26.48 26.31 64.14
N ASP A 5 25.41 27.07 64.16
CA ASP A 5 24.09 26.55 64.48
C ASP A 5 23.67 25.58 63.38
N ARG A 6 23.54 24.31 63.73
CA ARG A 6 22.81 23.33 62.95
C ARG A 6 21.34 23.59 63.15
N ALA A 7 20.69 24.23 62.18
CA ALA A 7 19.23 24.18 62.10
C ALA A 7 18.84 22.71 61.95
N GLU A 8 18.11 22.16 62.89
CA GLU A 8 17.43 20.90 62.78
C GLU A 8 16.42 21.03 61.63
N VAL A 9 16.59 20.21 60.56
CA VAL A 9 15.63 20.12 59.49
C VAL A 9 14.43 19.44 60.10
N VAL A 10 13.39 20.23 60.46
CA VAL A 10 12.07 19.69 60.86
C VAL A 10 11.53 18.92 59.68
N LYS A 11 11.49 17.58 59.78
CA LYS A 11 10.85 16.73 58.78
C LYS A 11 9.35 17.09 58.71
N PRO A 12 8.78 17.37 57.53
CA PRO A 12 7.35 17.68 57.43
C PRO A 12 6.55 16.48 57.97
N ALA A 13 5.44 16.79 58.66
CA ALA A 13 4.53 15.75 59.13
C ALA A 13 3.95 14.99 57.93
N LEU A 14 3.93 13.67 57.97
CA LEU A 14 3.39 12.83 56.90
C LEU A 14 1.87 12.97 56.81
N ILE A 15 1.34 13.02 55.60
CA ILE A 15 -0.10 13.05 55.34
C ILE A 15 -0.77 11.77 55.91
N GLN A 16 -1.89 11.96 56.65
CA GLN A 16 -2.67 10.86 57.23
C GLN A 16 -3.87 10.57 56.34
N PHE A 17 -4.10 9.34 55.92
CA PHE A 17 -5.26 8.91 55.11
C PHE A 17 -6.20 8.10 55.98
N ASP A 18 -6.91 8.75 56.88
CA ASP A 18 -7.77 8.17 57.92
C ASP A 18 -9.28 8.34 57.67
N SER A 19 -9.65 9.15 56.66
CA SER A 19 -11.04 9.41 56.33
C SER A 19 -11.50 8.65 55.08
N THR A 20 -12.80 8.29 55.11
CA THR A 20 -13.55 7.78 53.92
C THR A 20 -14.66 8.80 53.52
N GLU A 21 -14.78 9.91 54.23
CA GLU A 21 -15.61 11.06 53.90
C GLU A 21 -14.72 12.10 53.23
N SER A 22 -15.19 12.69 52.16
CA SER A 22 -14.38 13.54 51.28
C SER A 22 -14.97 14.94 51.18
N ILE A 23 -14.27 15.94 51.68
CA ILE A 23 -14.63 17.34 51.48
C ILE A 23 -14.64 17.76 50.00
N PHE A 24 -13.91 17.04 49.16
CA PHE A 24 -13.99 17.21 47.71
C PHE A 24 -15.39 16.85 47.17
N ASP A 25 -16.03 15.81 47.71
CA ASP A 25 -17.38 15.41 47.30
C ASP A 25 -18.40 16.49 47.63
N ASP A 26 -18.20 17.20 48.76
CA ASP A 26 -19.05 18.31 49.16
C ASP A 26 -18.81 19.56 48.29
N VAL A 27 -17.56 19.96 48.11
CA VAL A 27 -17.15 21.12 47.31
C VAL A 27 -17.54 20.98 45.84
N CYS A 28 -17.39 19.79 45.27
CA CYS A 28 -17.71 19.49 43.89
C CYS A 28 -19.08 18.80 43.69
N SER A 29 -19.95 18.82 44.72
CA SER A 29 -21.25 18.13 44.72
C SER A 29 -22.10 18.42 43.48
N GLU A 30 -22.09 19.68 43.01
CA GLU A 30 -22.82 20.13 41.82
C GLU A 30 -22.09 19.90 40.47
N CYS A 31 -20.84 19.43 40.50
CA CYS A 31 -20.08 19.16 39.28
C CYS A 31 -20.68 17.99 38.49
N PRO A 32 -20.76 18.07 37.15
CA PRO A 32 -21.18 16.95 36.32
C PRO A 32 -20.29 15.73 36.57
N ALA A 33 -20.92 14.59 36.82
CA ALA A 33 -20.21 13.35 37.09
C ALA A 33 -20.92 12.15 36.45
N GLN A 34 -20.16 11.11 36.11
CA GLN A 34 -20.66 9.87 35.54
C GLN A 34 -19.78 8.68 35.91
N TYR A 35 -20.34 7.48 35.99
CA TYR A 35 -19.57 6.28 36.21
C TYR A 35 -18.67 5.98 34.99
N ALA A 36 -17.60 5.19 35.24
CA ALA A 36 -16.81 4.61 34.16
C ALA A 36 -17.59 3.49 33.46
N SER A 37 -17.35 3.31 32.16
CA SER A 37 -17.78 2.16 31.38
C SER A 37 -16.99 0.91 31.79
N GLU A 38 -17.34 -0.24 31.23
CA GLU A 38 -16.57 -1.49 31.41
C GLU A 38 -15.09 -1.34 30.95
N ASN A 39 -14.85 -0.49 29.96
CA ASN A 39 -13.51 -0.15 29.49
C ASN A 39 -12.84 0.99 30.28
N GLU A 40 -13.34 1.30 31.46
CA GLU A 40 -12.85 2.37 32.35
C GLU A 40 -12.75 3.76 31.68
N THR A 41 -13.62 4.06 30.70
CA THR A 41 -13.77 5.37 30.06
C THR A 41 -15.09 6.05 30.45
N PRO A 42 -15.24 7.38 30.26
CA PRO A 42 -16.54 8.03 30.46
C PRO A 42 -17.64 7.41 29.61
N GLN A 43 -18.79 7.08 30.20
CA GLN A 43 -19.91 6.43 29.52
C GLN A 43 -20.57 7.29 28.44
N LYS A 44 -20.65 8.63 28.69
CA LYS A 44 -21.36 9.57 27.81
C LYS A 44 -20.46 10.76 27.49
N LYS A 45 -20.73 11.43 26.39
CA LYS A 45 -20.14 12.75 26.10
C LYS A 45 -20.57 13.76 27.12
N TRP A 46 -19.69 14.66 27.57
CA TRP A 46 -19.95 15.61 28.64
C TRP A 46 -21.19 16.50 28.41
N ASP A 47 -21.47 16.88 27.19
CA ASP A 47 -22.64 17.68 26.81
C ASP A 47 -23.98 16.99 27.12
N SER A 48 -23.97 15.65 27.25
CA SER A 48 -25.14 14.81 27.54
C SER A 48 -25.23 14.33 29.00
N VAL A 49 -24.25 14.66 29.85
CA VAL A 49 -24.24 14.27 31.27
C VAL A 49 -25.15 15.20 32.05
N ARG A 50 -26.12 14.63 32.77
CA ARG A 50 -27.06 15.37 33.64
C ARG A 50 -26.93 15.00 35.12
N THR A 51 -26.18 13.94 35.40
CA THR A 51 -25.89 13.51 36.77
C THR A 51 -24.81 14.39 37.38
N LYS A 52 -24.95 14.67 38.67
CA LYS A 52 -24.00 15.43 39.48
C LYS A 52 -23.20 14.49 40.37
N LEU A 53 -22.08 14.96 40.93
CA LEU A 53 -21.27 14.18 41.86
C LEU A 53 -22.06 13.72 43.07
N SER A 54 -22.93 14.59 43.64
CA SER A 54 -23.84 14.25 44.74
C SER A 54 -24.80 13.09 44.44
N GLY A 55 -25.03 12.76 43.18
CA GLY A 55 -25.95 11.70 42.74
C GLY A 55 -25.29 10.35 42.42
N ILE A 56 -23.98 10.20 42.64
CA ILE A 56 -23.26 8.96 42.38
C ILE A 56 -22.50 8.44 43.58
N ASP A 57 -22.23 7.14 43.61
CA ASP A 57 -21.41 6.54 44.66
C ASP A 57 -19.90 6.73 44.27
N THR A 58 -19.23 7.63 44.96
CA THR A 58 -17.83 8.02 44.71
C THR A 58 -16.82 6.92 45.06
N LYS A 59 -17.22 5.84 45.75
CA LYS A 59 -16.40 4.65 46.01
C LYS A 59 -16.29 3.77 44.76
N LYS A 60 -17.12 3.99 43.74
CA LYS A 60 -17.00 3.35 42.42
C LYS A 60 -16.22 4.22 41.47
N LEU A 61 -15.56 3.61 40.50
CA LEU A 61 -14.79 4.34 39.49
C LEU A 61 -15.72 5.29 38.70
N HIS A 62 -15.40 6.55 38.72
CA HIS A 62 -16.21 7.62 38.08
C HIS A 62 -15.32 8.71 37.50
N TYR A 63 -15.96 9.59 36.75
CA TYR A 63 -15.34 10.77 36.15
C TYR A 63 -16.12 12.02 36.60
N VAL A 64 -15.39 13.08 36.97
CA VAL A 64 -15.96 14.36 37.42
C VAL A 64 -15.43 15.48 36.52
N LYS A 65 -16.34 16.35 36.06
CA LYS A 65 -15.99 17.57 35.36
C LYS A 65 -15.77 18.68 36.37
N VAL A 66 -14.55 18.73 36.91
CA VAL A 66 -14.19 19.78 37.90
C VAL A 66 -14.04 21.15 37.25
N PRO A 67 -14.08 22.26 38.00
CA PRO A 67 -13.76 23.61 37.51
C PRO A 67 -12.37 23.64 36.88
N GLU A 68 -12.15 24.47 35.86
CA GLU A 68 -10.87 24.49 35.09
C GLU A 68 -9.68 24.91 35.93
N ASN A 69 -9.91 25.73 36.99
CA ASN A 69 -8.86 26.12 37.93
C ASN A 69 -8.56 25.05 39.01
N HIS A 70 -9.30 23.93 39.01
CA HIS A 70 -8.99 22.79 39.87
C HIS A 70 -7.88 21.95 39.23
N ILE A 71 -6.80 21.77 39.94
CA ILE A 71 -5.65 20.96 39.49
C ILE A 71 -5.37 19.85 40.48
N VAL A 72 -4.72 18.78 39.98
CA VAL A 72 -4.29 17.67 40.81
C VAL A 72 -2.82 17.41 40.56
N ILE A 73 -2.05 17.30 41.64
CA ILE A 73 -0.67 16.83 41.59
C ILE A 73 -0.68 15.35 41.88
N ASP A 74 -0.23 14.58 40.92
CA ASP A 74 -0.25 13.10 40.94
C ASP A 74 1.16 12.54 41.14
N PHE A 75 1.33 11.79 42.23
CA PHE A 75 2.59 11.17 42.63
C PHE A 75 2.58 9.68 42.30
N ASP A 76 3.47 9.26 41.43
CA ASP A 76 3.60 7.89 40.94
C ASP A 76 5.04 7.37 40.98
N ILE A 77 5.77 7.66 42.05
CA ILE A 77 7.21 7.39 42.25
C ILE A 77 7.41 5.88 42.48
N PRO A 78 8.29 5.21 41.68
CA PRO A 78 8.57 3.79 41.83
C PRO A 78 9.59 3.50 42.96
N ASP A 79 9.57 2.26 43.45
CA ASP A 79 10.63 1.68 44.28
C ASP A 79 11.86 1.25 43.42
N GLU A 80 12.81 0.55 44.00
CA GLU A 80 14.01 0.07 43.31
C GLU A 80 13.69 -1.05 42.30
N SER A 81 12.55 -1.70 42.46
CA SER A 81 12.08 -2.76 41.57
C SER A 81 11.14 -2.25 40.44
N GLY A 82 10.91 -0.93 40.37
CA GLY A 82 10.03 -0.28 39.37
C GLY A 82 8.55 -0.26 39.76
N ASN A 83 8.14 -0.81 40.90
CA ASN A 83 6.76 -0.79 41.34
C ASN A 83 6.41 0.52 42.05
N LYS A 84 5.15 1.01 41.95
CA LYS A 84 4.74 2.22 42.66
C LYS A 84 4.92 2.04 44.18
N SER A 85 5.65 2.98 44.78
CA SER A 85 5.92 2.97 46.21
C SER A 85 5.04 3.96 46.96
N PHE A 86 4.14 3.47 47.77
CA PHE A 86 3.33 4.34 48.67
C PHE A 86 4.21 5.16 49.61
N GLU A 87 5.27 4.59 50.20
CA GLU A 87 6.16 5.27 51.11
C GLU A 87 6.92 6.44 50.45
N LYS A 88 7.44 6.24 49.23
CA LYS A 88 8.10 7.31 48.48
C LYS A 88 7.12 8.40 48.06
N ASN A 89 5.94 8.02 47.58
CA ASN A 89 4.88 8.94 47.23
C ASN A 89 4.43 9.76 48.45
N LEU A 90 4.27 9.12 49.60
CA LEU A 90 3.90 9.80 50.85
C LEU A 90 4.98 10.79 51.29
N ALA A 91 6.24 10.39 51.24
CA ALA A 91 7.35 11.25 51.60
C ALA A 91 7.45 12.51 50.71
N GLU A 92 7.26 12.37 49.42
CA GLU A 92 7.33 13.49 48.47
C GLU A 92 6.07 14.37 48.52
N ALA A 93 4.88 13.79 48.54
CA ALA A 93 3.62 14.52 48.65
C ALA A 93 3.52 15.35 49.97
N SER A 94 4.09 14.82 51.06
CA SER A 94 4.08 15.51 52.37
C SER A 94 5.01 16.75 52.43
N LYS A 95 5.86 16.98 51.42
CA LYS A 95 6.65 18.20 51.27
C LYS A 95 5.85 19.37 50.66
N TRP A 96 4.69 19.08 50.11
CA TRP A 96 3.86 20.09 49.47
C TRP A 96 2.98 20.86 50.50
N PRO A 97 2.48 22.06 50.17
CA PRO A 97 1.56 22.77 51.03
C PRO A 97 0.35 21.90 51.44
N PRO A 98 -0.04 21.90 52.71
CA PRO A 98 -1.16 21.06 53.16
C PRO A 98 -2.45 21.35 52.38
N THR A 99 -3.10 20.30 51.88
CA THR A 99 -4.31 20.38 51.07
C THR A 99 -5.09 19.06 51.16
N TYR A 100 -6.26 19.01 50.56
CA TYR A 100 -6.99 17.75 50.36
C TYR A 100 -6.13 16.78 49.56
N ALA A 101 -5.98 15.60 50.11
CA ALA A 101 -5.24 14.50 49.51
C ALA A 101 -6.04 13.21 49.55
N GLU A 102 -5.94 12.41 48.46
CA GLU A 102 -6.58 11.10 48.37
C GLU A 102 -5.65 10.06 47.74
N LEU A 103 -5.89 8.79 48.04
CA LEU A 103 -5.19 7.70 47.44
C LEU A 103 -5.71 7.42 46.04
N SER A 104 -4.82 7.11 45.11
CA SER A 104 -5.16 6.64 43.77
C SER A 104 -5.92 5.30 43.84
N LYS A 105 -6.53 4.87 42.72
CA LYS A 105 -7.24 3.57 42.60
C LYS A 105 -6.42 2.38 43.10
N SER A 106 -5.10 2.38 42.87
CA SER A 106 -4.19 1.31 43.29
C SER A 106 -3.88 1.32 44.80
N GLY A 107 -4.16 2.40 45.45
CA GLY A 107 -3.76 2.65 46.85
C GLY A 107 -2.29 2.98 47.04
N GLN A 108 -1.49 3.03 45.98
CA GLN A 108 -0.04 3.27 46.00
C GLN A 108 0.33 4.71 45.57
N GLY A 109 -0.43 5.32 44.66
CA GLY A 109 -0.26 6.72 44.26
C GLY A 109 -1.03 7.68 45.13
N ILE A 110 -0.63 8.96 45.15
CA ILE A 110 -1.25 10.03 45.97
C ILE A 110 -1.63 11.19 45.04
N HIS A 111 -2.82 11.69 45.18
CA HIS A 111 -3.34 12.87 44.51
C HIS A 111 -3.49 14.02 45.52
N LEU A 112 -2.81 15.16 45.29
CA LEU A 112 -3.02 16.42 46.01
C LEU A 112 -3.87 17.32 45.14
N HIS A 113 -4.94 17.84 45.69
CA HIS A 113 -5.89 18.74 45.05
C HIS A 113 -5.64 20.19 45.41
N TYR A 114 -5.59 21.08 44.43
CA TYR A 114 -5.43 22.53 44.65
C TYR A 114 -6.37 23.33 43.74
N ILE A 115 -6.67 24.56 44.16
CA ILE A 115 -7.25 25.60 43.32
C ILE A 115 -6.11 26.50 42.86
N TYR A 116 -5.86 26.54 41.55
CA TYR A 116 -4.83 27.38 40.96
C TYR A 116 -5.38 28.76 40.58
N THR A 117 -4.73 29.84 41.02
CA THR A 117 -5.21 31.21 40.74
C THR A 117 -4.73 31.79 39.43
N GLY A 118 -3.72 31.16 38.77
CA GLY A 118 -3.24 31.51 37.44
C GLY A 118 -4.06 30.86 36.33
N ASP A 119 -3.61 30.99 35.11
CA ASP A 119 -4.19 30.32 33.97
C ASP A 119 -3.72 28.83 33.88
N PRO A 120 -4.60 27.84 34.11
CA PRO A 120 -4.25 26.44 34.10
C PRO A 120 -3.79 25.95 32.71
N THR A 121 -4.18 26.65 31.63
CA THR A 121 -3.77 26.31 30.28
C THR A 121 -2.28 26.52 30.05
N GLN A 122 -1.67 27.36 30.85
CA GLN A 122 -0.22 27.63 30.78
C GLN A 122 0.62 26.67 31.64
N LEU A 123 -0.01 25.82 32.47
CA LEU A 123 0.76 24.87 33.28
C LEU A 123 1.32 23.74 32.45
N SER A 124 2.58 23.43 32.70
CA SER A 124 3.20 22.18 32.22
C SER A 124 2.64 20.99 33.00
N ARG A 125 2.44 19.87 32.33
CA ARG A 125 1.96 18.63 32.94
C ARG A 125 3.03 17.87 33.72
N VAL A 126 4.27 18.14 33.51
CA VAL A 126 5.40 17.47 34.18
C VAL A 126 5.96 18.43 35.23
N TYR A 127 5.89 18.03 36.49
CA TYR A 127 6.55 18.75 37.58
C TYR A 127 7.96 18.22 37.82
N ASP A 128 8.09 16.90 37.94
CA ASP A 128 9.34 16.20 38.14
C ASP A 128 9.19 14.75 37.61
N ASP A 129 10.27 13.95 37.60
CA ASP A 129 10.19 12.52 37.29
C ASP A 129 9.15 11.86 38.23
N HIS A 130 8.09 11.29 37.64
CA HIS A 130 7.00 10.63 38.33
C HIS A 130 6.06 11.56 39.16
N VAL A 131 6.12 12.88 38.99
CA VAL A 131 5.17 13.83 39.56
C VAL A 131 4.53 14.67 38.46
N GLU A 132 3.22 14.52 38.30
CA GLU A 132 2.45 15.18 37.22
C GLU A 132 1.51 16.24 37.75
N VAL A 133 1.37 17.36 37.01
CA VAL A 133 0.35 18.37 37.21
C VAL A 133 -0.82 18.09 36.26
N LYS A 134 -1.95 17.62 36.81
CA LYS A 134 -3.16 17.35 36.01
C LYS A 134 -4.06 18.58 35.99
N VAL A 135 -4.36 19.06 34.77
CA VAL A 135 -5.32 20.16 34.51
C VAL A 135 -6.53 19.62 33.74
N PHE A 136 -7.70 20.19 33.98
CA PHE A 136 -8.98 19.68 33.50
C PHE A 136 -9.71 20.69 32.61
N THR A 137 -8.95 21.27 31.66
CA THR A 137 -9.47 22.24 30.69
C THR A 137 -10.17 21.54 29.51
N GLY A 138 -11.09 22.24 28.84
CA GLY A 138 -11.78 21.75 27.66
C GLY A 138 -12.62 20.49 27.94
N LYS A 139 -12.33 19.36 27.27
CA LYS A 139 -13.05 18.08 27.42
C LYS A 139 -12.48 17.17 28.50
N SER A 140 -11.37 17.53 29.13
CA SER A 140 -10.73 16.70 30.15
C SER A 140 -11.55 16.64 31.43
N SER A 141 -11.41 15.59 32.21
CA SER A 141 -12.13 15.33 33.45
C SER A 141 -11.29 14.53 34.42
N LEU A 142 -11.53 14.70 35.71
CA LEU A 142 -10.88 13.96 36.77
C LEU A 142 -11.42 12.52 36.81
N ARG A 143 -10.55 11.54 36.66
CA ARG A 143 -10.86 10.11 36.90
C ARG A 143 -10.57 9.80 38.36
N ARG A 144 -11.56 9.25 39.06
CA ARG A 144 -11.50 9.14 40.51
C ARG A 144 -12.21 7.87 41.00
N MET A 145 -11.69 7.32 42.10
CA MET A 145 -12.33 6.29 42.90
C MET A 145 -11.91 6.51 44.36
N LEU A 146 -12.80 7.02 45.17
CA LEU A 146 -12.51 7.32 46.57
C LEU A 146 -12.30 6.03 47.37
N SER A 147 -11.12 5.87 47.95
CA SER A 147 -10.78 4.79 48.89
C SER A 147 -10.54 5.37 50.29
N LYS A 148 -9.51 6.23 50.40
CA LYS A 148 -9.16 6.94 51.61
C LYS A 148 -8.64 8.36 51.28
N CYS A 149 -8.87 9.31 52.14
CA CYS A 149 -8.39 10.69 52.03
C CYS A 149 -7.99 11.24 53.41
N ASN A 150 -7.36 12.42 53.41
CA ASN A 150 -7.04 13.16 54.62
C ASN A 150 -8.15 14.12 55.07
N ASN A 151 -9.17 14.33 54.23
CA ASN A 151 -10.29 15.21 54.41
C ASN A 151 -9.96 16.67 54.85
N LEU A 152 -8.78 17.19 54.44
CA LEU A 152 -8.41 18.59 54.63
C LEU A 152 -9.13 19.48 53.58
N PRO A 153 -9.32 20.78 53.85
CA PRO A 153 -9.80 21.72 52.84
C PRO A 153 -8.87 21.79 51.63
N ILE A 154 -9.44 21.97 50.43
CA ILE A 154 -8.67 22.17 49.19
C ILE A 154 -7.99 23.54 49.26
N ALA A 155 -6.67 23.57 49.29
CA ALA A 155 -5.90 24.79 49.39
C ALA A 155 -5.77 25.48 48.01
N THR A 156 -5.52 26.79 48.07
CA THR A 156 -5.26 27.63 46.89
C THR A 156 -3.75 27.84 46.74
N ILE A 157 -3.24 27.70 45.49
CA ILE A 157 -1.85 28.01 45.16
C ILE A 157 -1.78 28.94 43.92
N SER A 158 -0.77 29.79 43.89
CA SER A 158 -0.58 30.81 42.84
C SER A 158 0.75 30.72 42.10
N SER A 159 1.69 29.94 42.60
CA SER A 159 3.06 29.89 42.08
C SER A 159 3.73 28.55 42.43
N GLY A 160 4.93 28.32 41.93
CA GLY A 160 5.71 27.12 42.22
C GLY A 160 5.44 25.94 41.26
N LEU A 161 4.51 26.11 40.31
CA LEU A 161 4.23 25.10 39.26
C LEU A 161 4.94 25.47 37.97
N PRO A 162 5.41 24.46 37.22
CA PRO A 162 6.07 24.67 35.96
C PRO A 162 5.10 25.19 34.88
N LEU A 163 5.52 26.22 34.14
CA LEU A 163 4.76 26.80 33.04
C LEU A 163 5.23 26.22 31.68
N LYS A 164 4.32 26.14 30.73
CA LYS A 164 4.65 25.83 29.36
C LYS A 164 5.62 26.90 28.82
N GLY A 165 6.78 26.52 28.40
CA GLY A 165 7.82 27.44 27.93
C GLY A 165 8.97 27.66 28.92
N GLU A 166 8.76 27.49 30.23
CA GLU A 166 9.87 27.52 31.22
C GLU A 166 10.55 26.18 31.41
N GLN A 167 9.97 25.08 30.97
CA GLN A 167 10.58 23.74 30.95
C GLN A 167 11.69 23.55 29.90
N LYS A 168 12.32 24.61 29.43
CA LYS A 168 13.62 24.49 28.78
C LYS A 168 14.70 23.97 29.73
N MET A 169 14.41 23.71 31.00
CA MET A 169 15.41 23.42 32.02
C MET A 169 15.56 21.95 32.44
N VAL A 170 14.73 21.00 32.05
CA VAL A 170 14.85 19.62 32.54
C VAL A 170 15.76 18.76 31.65
N ASN A 171 16.59 19.20 30.90
CA ASN A 171 17.65 18.51 30.16
C ASN A 171 17.93 19.12 28.77
N PHE A 172 17.91 20.44 28.67
CA PHE A 172 18.39 21.09 27.45
C PHE A 172 19.80 20.66 27.07
N GLU A 173 20.62 20.36 28.07
CA GLU A 173 21.98 19.80 27.86
C GLU A 173 21.92 18.37 27.31
N ALA A 174 20.95 17.55 27.70
CA ALA A 174 20.80 16.20 27.21
C ALA A 174 20.20 16.16 25.80
N ILE A 175 19.34 17.13 25.44
CA ILE A 175 18.76 17.25 24.09
C ILE A 175 19.77 17.88 23.10
N LYS A 176 20.85 18.50 23.56
CA LYS A 176 21.89 19.08 22.70
C LYS A 176 22.69 18.06 21.89
N SER A 177 22.52 16.77 22.12
CA SER A 177 23.21 15.72 21.39
C SER A 177 22.31 14.54 21.12
N GLU A 178 22.49 13.88 19.96
CA GLU A 178 21.77 12.64 19.64
C GLU A 178 21.94 11.56 20.71
N LYS A 179 23.16 11.43 21.30
CA LYS A 179 23.46 10.50 22.40
C LYS A 179 22.58 10.77 23.63
N GLY A 180 22.39 12.05 23.97
CA GLY A 180 21.52 12.46 25.07
C GLY A 180 20.05 12.17 24.78
N LEU A 181 19.58 12.48 23.56
CA LEU A 181 18.24 12.19 23.09
C LEU A 181 17.94 10.68 23.15
N ARG A 182 18.84 9.84 22.65
CA ARG A 182 18.74 8.37 22.73
C ARG A 182 18.65 7.87 24.18
N THR A 183 19.41 8.47 25.07
CA THR A 183 19.40 8.10 26.49
C THR A 183 18.07 8.42 27.14
N LEU A 184 17.48 9.58 26.83
CA LEU A 184 16.16 9.98 27.35
C LEU A 184 15.05 9.08 26.82
N ILE A 185 15.06 8.75 25.54
CA ILE A 185 14.11 7.81 24.96
C ILE A 185 14.22 6.44 25.66
N LYS A 186 15.43 5.87 25.76
CA LYS A 186 15.65 4.56 26.41
C LYS A 186 15.17 4.56 27.87
N ARG A 187 15.43 5.62 28.64
CA ARG A 187 14.92 5.72 30.02
C ARG A 187 13.41 5.65 30.12
N ASN A 188 12.70 6.25 29.16
CA ASN A 188 11.24 6.20 29.13
C ASN A 188 10.70 4.86 28.66
N LEU A 189 11.40 4.15 27.80
CA LEU A 189 11.04 2.79 27.35
C LEU A 189 11.26 1.73 28.41
N ASN A 190 12.22 1.92 29.31
CA ASN A 190 12.53 0.98 30.40
C ASN A 190 11.57 1.09 31.61
N LYS A 191 10.52 1.89 31.51
CA LYS A 191 9.46 1.95 32.53
C LYS A 191 8.52 0.76 32.36
N GLU A 192 7.99 0.26 33.50
CA GLU A 192 6.98 -0.80 33.45
C GLU A 192 5.74 -0.38 32.63
N ILE A 193 5.26 -1.34 31.87
CA ILE A 193 4.04 -1.18 31.06
C ILE A 193 2.84 -1.26 31.96
N HIS A 194 2.22 -0.12 32.25
CA HIS A 194 1.01 -0.02 33.04
C HIS A 194 0.11 1.12 32.51
N PRO A 195 -1.07 1.41 33.10
CA PRO A 195 -1.95 2.49 32.63
C PRO A 195 -1.33 3.89 32.47
N GLY A 196 -0.09 4.06 32.86
CA GLY A 196 0.71 5.30 32.73
C GLY A 196 1.63 5.38 31.48
N THR A 197 1.52 4.47 30.52
CA THR A 197 2.34 4.49 29.29
C THR A 197 2.21 5.80 28.50
N LYS A 198 1.01 6.39 28.50
CA LYS A 198 0.74 7.67 27.84
C LYS A 198 1.68 8.80 28.23
N PRO A 199 1.98 9.07 29.54
CA PRO A 199 2.92 10.13 29.92
C PRO A 199 4.33 9.94 29.33
N SER A 200 4.81 8.68 29.24
CA SER A 200 6.12 8.39 28.65
C SER A 200 6.13 8.65 27.14
N ILE A 201 5.05 8.31 26.44
CA ILE A 201 4.92 8.59 24.99
C ILE A 201 4.74 10.09 24.74
N ASP A 202 3.93 10.79 25.54
CA ASP A 202 3.80 12.26 25.49
C ASP A 202 5.18 12.96 25.71
N PHE A 203 5.97 12.44 26.64
CA PHE A 203 7.34 12.94 26.91
C PHE A 203 8.28 12.68 25.73
N ILE A 204 8.29 11.47 25.19
CA ILE A 204 9.13 11.14 24.02
C ILE A 204 8.73 12.02 22.83
N TYR A 205 7.45 12.24 22.61
CA TYR A 205 6.97 13.14 21.55
C TYR A 205 7.56 14.55 21.76
N LYS A 206 7.47 15.06 22.98
CA LYS A 206 7.95 16.41 23.28
C LYS A 206 9.44 16.58 23.13
N ILE A 207 10.27 15.65 23.60
CA ILE A 207 11.74 15.75 23.44
C ILE A 207 12.19 15.64 21.99
N LEU A 208 11.44 14.88 21.16
CA LEU A 208 11.69 14.81 19.70
C LEU A 208 11.26 16.10 19.01
N GLU A 209 10.13 16.70 19.43
CA GLU A 209 9.65 17.99 18.92
C GLU A 209 10.63 19.12 19.29
N ASP A 210 11.05 19.19 20.56
CA ASP A 210 12.03 20.17 21.03
C ASP A 210 13.41 20.00 20.32
N ALA A 211 13.84 18.77 20.08
CA ALA A 211 15.07 18.47 19.34
C ALA A 211 14.97 18.92 17.88
N TYR A 212 13.83 18.70 17.24
CA TYR A 212 13.58 19.11 15.86
C TYR A 212 13.53 20.64 15.72
N GLU A 213 12.83 21.32 16.64
CA GLU A 213 12.73 22.79 16.65
C GLU A 213 14.06 23.48 17.00
N SER A 214 14.97 22.81 17.70
CA SER A 214 16.29 23.33 18.09
C SER A 214 17.37 23.20 17.02
N ASP A 215 17.04 22.75 15.81
CA ASP A 215 17.96 22.45 14.72
C ASP A 215 19.05 21.41 15.09
N LEU A 216 18.82 20.58 16.08
CA LEU A 216 19.73 19.49 16.41
C LEU A 216 19.77 18.49 15.24
N LYS A 217 20.97 18.19 14.78
CA LYS A 217 21.17 17.11 13.80
C LYS A 217 21.11 15.77 14.52
N TYR A 218 20.07 14.99 14.25
CA TYR A 218 19.87 13.66 14.82
C TYR A 218 19.15 12.71 13.85
N ASP A 219 19.44 11.42 13.99
CA ASP A 219 18.68 10.34 13.40
C ASP A 219 18.55 9.20 14.42
N VAL A 220 17.37 9.10 15.03
CA VAL A 220 17.00 8.07 16.00
C VAL A 220 15.88 7.17 15.46
N THR A 221 15.81 7.04 14.13
CA THR A 221 14.78 6.23 13.44
C THR A 221 14.83 4.76 13.86
N ASP A 222 16.01 4.26 14.21
CA ASP A 222 16.21 2.91 14.75
C ASP A 222 15.46 2.67 16.07
N MET A 223 15.14 3.71 16.84
CA MET A 223 14.38 3.59 18.10
C MET A 223 12.87 3.60 17.90
N ARG A 224 12.39 3.94 16.71
CA ARG A 224 10.96 4.11 16.43
C ARG A 224 10.14 2.85 16.75
N ASN A 225 10.65 1.68 16.35
CA ASN A 225 9.97 0.41 16.60
C ASN A 225 9.84 0.09 18.08
N ALA A 226 10.87 0.34 18.87
CA ALA A 226 10.83 0.17 20.31
C ALA A 226 9.83 1.13 20.98
N VAL A 227 9.79 2.41 20.56
CA VAL A 227 8.81 3.39 21.03
C VAL A 227 7.38 2.96 20.66
N LEU A 228 7.19 2.43 19.45
CA LEU A 228 5.90 1.98 18.95
C LEU A 228 5.41 0.74 19.72
N ALA A 229 6.29 -0.25 19.95
CA ALA A 229 5.98 -1.42 20.76
C ALA A 229 5.58 -1.03 22.19
N PHE A 230 6.31 -0.10 22.80
CA PHE A 230 5.97 0.43 24.12
C PHE A 230 4.60 1.14 24.11
N ALA A 231 4.30 1.95 23.10
CA ALA A 231 3.00 2.62 22.94
C ALA A 231 1.84 1.64 22.80
N ALA A 232 2.03 0.57 22.03
CA ALA A 232 1.03 -0.47 21.79
C ALA A 232 0.68 -1.28 23.05
N ASN A 233 1.61 -1.40 23.97
CA ASN A 233 1.40 -2.10 25.24
C ASN A 233 0.61 -1.28 26.29
N SER A 234 0.14 -0.10 25.94
CA SER A 234 -0.75 0.69 26.81
C SER A 234 -2.09 -0.02 26.98
N THR A 235 -2.47 -0.33 28.23
CA THR A 235 -3.69 -1.08 28.55
C THR A 235 -4.99 -0.31 28.24
N HIS A 236 -4.95 1.04 28.18
CA HIS A 236 -6.17 1.84 28.07
C HIS A 236 -6.13 2.92 26.98
N GLN A 237 -4.97 3.24 26.42
CA GLN A 237 -4.80 4.34 25.47
C GLN A 237 -3.84 3.99 24.33
N ALA A 238 -3.77 2.72 23.95
CA ALA A 238 -2.88 2.25 22.90
C ALA A 238 -3.08 3.04 21.58
N ASP A 239 -4.33 3.21 21.15
CA ASP A 239 -4.65 3.96 19.93
C ASP A 239 -4.15 5.41 19.94
N TYR A 240 -4.25 6.08 21.10
CA TYR A 240 -3.74 7.43 21.25
C TYR A 240 -2.22 7.46 21.17
N CYS A 241 -1.55 6.60 21.93
CA CYS A 241 -0.10 6.52 22.00
C CYS A 241 0.49 6.19 20.62
N ILE A 242 -0.08 5.22 19.91
CA ILE A 242 0.32 4.83 18.57
C ILE A 242 0.15 6.00 17.58
N LYS A 243 -1.00 6.69 17.60
CA LYS A 243 -1.22 7.88 16.75
C LYS A 243 -0.22 8.99 17.03
N LEU A 244 0.22 9.13 18.28
CA LEU A 244 1.21 10.12 18.65
C LEU A 244 2.60 9.72 18.14
N VAL A 245 3.00 8.46 18.29
CA VAL A 245 4.28 7.94 17.76
C VAL A 245 4.36 8.13 16.25
N ASN A 246 3.26 7.94 15.53
CA ASN A 246 3.22 8.14 14.08
C ASN A 246 3.39 9.62 13.65
N LYS A 247 3.23 10.57 14.57
CA LYS A 247 3.52 11.99 14.33
C LYS A 247 4.93 12.40 14.74
N MET A 248 5.65 11.54 15.46
CA MET A 248 7.01 11.84 15.94
C MET A 248 7.99 11.93 14.77
N GLN A 249 8.89 12.91 14.86
CA GLN A 249 9.97 13.11 13.91
C GLN A 249 11.25 12.49 14.47
N PHE A 250 11.54 11.26 14.06
CA PHE A 250 12.70 10.51 14.55
C PHE A 250 14.04 10.93 13.90
N LYS A 251 14.01 11.91 13.00
CA LYS A 251 15.20 12.50 12.38
C LYS A 251 15.02 14.00 12.11
N SER A 252 16.13 14.73 12.10
CA SER A 252 16.14 16.16 11.79
C SER A 252 15.82 16.45 10.31
N ALA A 253 15.43 17.71 10.01
CA ALA A 253 15.03 18.14 8.68
C ALA A 253 16.21 18.36 7.70
N ASP A 254 17.47 18.29 8.16
CA ASP A 254 18.63 18.56 7.34
C ASP A 254 18.88 17.44 6.32
N PRO A 255 18.70 17.68 5.02
CA PRO A 255 18.91 16.68 3.98
C PRO A 255 20.37 16.21 3.87
N SER A 256 21.34 16.96 4.41
CA SER A 256 22.75 16.57 4.40
C SER A 256 23.09 15.45 5.39
N THR A 257 22.20 15.18 6.36
CA THR A 257 22.32 14.10 7.34
C THR A 257 21.38 12.94 7.08
N ALA A 258 20.58 12.99 6.00
CA ALA A 258 19.99 11.79 5.47
C ALA A 258 21.14 10.87 5.04
N VAL A 259 21.63 10.04 5.97
CA VAL A 259 22.27 8.80 5.60
C VAL A 259 21.25 8.15 4.67
N LYS A 260 21.55 8.20 3.37
CA LYS A 260 20.79 7.41 2.42
C LYS A 260 20.83 6.00 2.99
N ASN A 261 19.70 5.46 3.40
CA ASN A 261 19.59 4.07 3.84
C ASN A 261 19.95 3.08 2.71
N ASP A 262 20.54 3.57 1.62
CA ASP A 262 21.03 2.80 0.49
C ASP A 262 22.22 1.88 0.88
N ASP A 263 22.92 2.14 1.99
CA ASP A 263 24.00 1.28 2.50
C ASP A 263 23.51 0.22 3.50
N ALA A 264 22.25 0.22 3.91
CA ALA A 264 21.72 -0.83 4.76
C ALA A 264 21.55 -2.10 3.95
N LYS A 265 22.34 -3.14 4.30
CA LYS A 265 22.26 -4.46 3.66
C LYS A 265 20.84 -4.99 3.70
N LEU A 266 20.37 -5.49 2.56
CA LEU A 266 19.09 -6.17 2.48
C LEU A 266 19.17 -7.52 3.20
N VAL A 267 18.10 -7.86 3.92
CA VAL A 267 17.95 -9.13 4.62
C VAL A 267 16.69 -9.81 4.13
N PHE A 268 16.86 -10.89 3.42
CA PHE A 268 15.77 -11.74 2.95
C PHE A 268 15.30 -12.63 4.08
N TYR A 269 13.99 -12.78 4.27
CA TYR A 269 13.44 -13.54 5.36
C TYR A 269 12.11 -14.20 4.98
N ASP A 270 11.80 -15.25 5.72
CA ASP A 270 10.52 -15.96 5.69
C ASP A 270 10.20 -16.52 7.07
N ILE A 271 8.94 -16.84 7.35
CA ILE A 271 8.50 -17.34 8.64
C ILE A 271 7.59 -18.57 8.51
N GLU A 272 7.66 -19.46 9.53
CA GLU A 272 6.76 -20.59 9.67
C GLU A 272 6.09 -20.57 11.04
N VAL A 273 4.78 -20.80 11.07
CA VAL A 273 3.98 -20.72 12.30
C VAL A 273 3.14 -21.98 12.49
N PHE A 274 3.48 -22.77 13.52
CA PHE A 274 2.73 -23.92 13.99
C PHE A 274 2.28 -23.72 15.45
N PRO A 275 1.40 -24.57 16.01
CA PRO A 275 0.93 -24.39 17.38
C PRO A 275 2.04 -24.30 18.42
N ASN A 276 3.16 -25.02 18.23
CA ASN A 276 4.29 -25.10 19.16
C ASN A 276 5.62 -24.58 18.60
N LEU A 277 5.65 -24.18 17.33
CA LEU A 277 6.87 -23.74 16.66
C LEU A 277 6.64 -22.41 15.94
N PHE A 278 7.48 -21.43 16.23
CA PHE A 278 7.62 -20.21 15.48
C PHE A 278 9.05 -20.12 14.95
N LEU A 279 9.19 -20.16 13.64
CA LEU A 279 10.48 -20.15 12.95
C LEU A 279 10.62 -18.86 12.15
N VAL A 280 11.79 -18.25 12.21
CA VAL A 280 12.17 -17.12 11.38
C VAL A 280 13.52 -17.42 10.74
N ASN A 281 13.55 -17.62 9.45
CA ASN A 281 14.80 -17.79 8.70
C ASN A 281 15.12 -16.50 7.94
N TRP A 282 16.40 -16.16 7.90
CA TRP A 282 16.84 -14.97 7.20
C TRP A 282 18.27 -15.10 6.67
N LYS A 283 18.58 -14.36 5.64
CA LYS A 283 19.94 -14.27 5.07
C LYS A 283 20.24 -12.85 4.60
N ILE A 284 21.50 -12.44 4.71
CA ILE A 284 21.98 -11.19 4.09
C ILE A 284 22.09 -11.41 2.58
N GLU A 285 21.79 -10.37 1.77
CA GLU A 285 21.94 -10.42 0.32
C GLU A 285 23.30 -10.90 -0.16
N GLY A 286 23.32 -11.62 -1.27
CA GLY A 286 24.53 -12.04 -1.97
C GLY A 286 24.68 -13.54 -2.11
N GLU A 287 25.43 -13.93 -3.14
CA GLU A 287 25.68 -15.32 -3.49
C GLU A 287 26.39 -16.06 -2.34
N GLY A 288 25.92 -17.28 -2.05
CA GLY A 288 26.56 -18.18 -1.07
C GLY A 288 26.50 -17.73 0.39
N LYS A 289 25.75 -16.69 0.72
CA LYS A 289 25.54 -16.29 2.12
C LYS A 289 24.70 -17.31 2.85
N PRO A 290 25.07 -17.71 4.09
CA PRO A 290 24.31 -18.70 4.84
C PRO A 290 22.96 -18.14 5.28
N VAL A 291 21.96 -19.03 5.37
CA VAL A 291 20.68 -18.73 6.02
C VAL A 291 20.85 -18.92 7.54
N VAL A 292 20.39 -17.94 8.30
CA VAL A 292 20.32 -17.97 9.74
C VAL A 292 18.94 -18.44 10.16
N ARG A 293 18.87 -19.48 10.99
CA ARG A 293 17.63 -20.06 11.49
C ARG A 293 17.39 -19.61 12.92
N MET A 294 16.24 -19.00 13.20
CA MET A 294 15.82 -18.59 14.54
C MET A 294 14.60 -19.42 14.95
N ILE A 295 14.81 -20.37 15.84
CA ILE A 295 13.77 -21.26 16.35
C ILE A 295 13.18 -20.65 17.62
N ASN A 296 11.89 -20.37 17.63
CA ASN A 296 11.16 -19.73 18.72
C ASN A 296 11.84 -18.44 19.23
N PRO A 297 12.23 -17.50 18.35
CA PRO A 297 12.96 -16.31 18.75
C PRO A 297 12.21 -15.49 19.79
N SER A 298 12.96 -14.90 20.71
CA SER A 298 12.46 -13.97 21.71
C SER A 298 12.05 -12.61 21.06
N PRO A 299 11.25 -11.78 21.73
CA PRO A 299 10.96 -10.42 21.28
C PRO A 299 12.21 -9.59 21.00
N SER A 300 13.28 -9.76 21.79
CA SER A 300 14.54 -9.02 21.60
C SER A 300 15.29 -9.43 20.33
N GLU A 301 15.29 -10.73 20.01
CA GLU A 301 15.89 -11.24 18.77
C GLU A 301 15.13 -10.74 17.52
N ILE A 302 13.78 -10.67 17.61
CA ILE A 302 12.96 -10.06 16.56
C ILE A 302 13.25 -8.56 16.43
N GLU A 303 13.41 -7.84 17.55
CA GLU A 303 13.79 -6.42 17.53
C GLU A 303 15.12 -6.22 16.81
N ASP A 304 16.11 -7.07 17.07
CA ASP A 304 17.41 -7.00 16.39
C ASP A 304 17.30 -7.27 14.89
N LEU A 305 16.50 -8.26 14.48
CA LEU A 305 16.22 -8.54 13.07
C LEU A 305 15.52 -7.34 12.38
N MET A 306 14.56 -6.71 13.05
CA MET A 306 13.80 -5.57 12.50
C MET A 306 14.62 -4.29 12.35
N ARG A 307 15.88 -4.25 12.78
CA ARG A 307 16.84 -3.16 12.53
C ARG A 307 17.39 -3.18 11.10
N PHE A 308 17.30 -4.32 10.43
CA PHE A 308 17.71 -4.46 9.05
C PHE A 308 16.59 -4.01 8.09
N ARG A 309 16.93 -3.83 6.83
CA ARG A 309 15.97 -3.66 5.77
C ARG A 309 15.51 -5.02 5.31
N LEU A 310 14.33 -5.40 5.76
CA LEU A 310 13.77 -6.72 5.50
C LEU A 310 13.18 -6.82 4.09
N VAL A 311 13.37 -7.95 3.44
CA VAL A 311 12.77 -8.28 2.15
C VAL A 311 12.07 -9.63 2.28
N GLY A 312 10.76 -9.65 2.09
CA GLY A 312 9.95 -10.85 2.16
C GLY A 312 9.02 -10.99 0.96
N PHE A 313 8.37 -12.14 0.85
CA PHE A 313 7.38 -12.39 -0.20
C PHE A 313 5.97 -12.44 0.39
N ASN A 314 5.08 -11.54 -0.04
CA ASN A 314 3.74 -11.34 0.54
C ASN A 314 3.75 -10.98 2.03
N CYS A 315 4.90 -10.53 2.52
CA CYS A 315 5.17 -10.28 3.94
C CYS A 315 4.33 -9.14 4.53
N ARG A 316 3.93 -8.18 3.72
CA ARG A 316 3.08 -7.06 4.13
C ARG A 316 1.76 -7.50 4.76
N ARG A 317 1.20 -8.62 4.29
CA ARG A 317 -0.13 -9.10 4.70
C ARG A 317 -0.10 -10.24 5.69
N TYR A 318 1.07 -10.77 5.99
CA TYR A 318 1.21 -11.92 6.88
C TYR A 318 2.42 -11.78 7.80
N ASP A 319 3.63 -11.98 7.30
CA ASP A 319 4.85 -12.10 8.08
C ASP A 319 5.11 -10.90 9.00
N ASN A 320 4.94 -9.70 8.48
CA ASN A 320 5.15 -8.46 9.25
C ASN A 320 4.24 -8.37 10.47
N HIS A 321 3.00 -8.89 10.36
CA HIS A 321 2.06 -8.90 11.48
C HIS A 321 2.44 -9.93 12.54
N ILE A 322 2.95 -11.07 12.11
CA ILE A 322 3.44 -12.14 13.02
C ILE A 322 4.72 -11.66 13.72
N LEU A 323 5.69 -11.10 12.98
CA LEU A 323 6.90 -10.52 13.58
C LEU A 323 6.56 -9.43 14.60
N TYR A 324 5.66 -8.52 14.22
CA TYR A 324 5.21 -7.46 15.12
C TYR A 324 4.50 -8.01 16.36
N ALA A 325 3.66 -9.03 16.23
CA ALA A 325 3.02 -9.68 17.36
C ALA A 325 4.05 -10.35 18.29
N ARG A 326 5.09 -11.00 17.75
CA ARG A 326 6.19 -11.54 18.57
C ARG A 326 6.96 -10.42 19.28
N LEU A 327 7.25 -9.32 18.61
CA LEU A 327 7.87 -8.14 19.21
C LEU A 327 7.05 -7.62 20.41
N MET A 328 5.72 -7.70 20.33
CA MET A 328 4.82 -7.36 21.43
C MET A 328 4.72 -8.44 22.52
N GLY A 329 5.44 -9.54 22.41
CA GLY A 329 5.50 -10.60 23.41
C GLY A 329 4.47 -11.72 23.26
N TYR A 330 3.85 -11.87 22.06
CA TYR A 330 2.93 -12.99 21.82
C TYR A 330 3.66 -14.34 21.95
N THR A 331 3.01 -15.31 22.62
CA THR A 331 3.47 -16.70 22.69
C THR A 331 3.28 -17.44 21.36
N ASN A 332 3.90 -18.60 21.17
CA ASN A 332 3.73 -19.39 19.95
C ASN A 332 2.26 -19.73 19.68
N GLU A 333 1.51 -20.11 20.72
CA GLU A 333 0.07 -20.38 20.61
C GLU A 333 -0.71 -19.13 20.18
N GLN A 334 -0.38 -17.95 20.71
CA GLN A 334 -1.01 -16.69 20.31
C GLN A 334 -0.65 -16.31 18.89
N LEU A 335 0.59 -16.56 18.44
CA LEU A 335 1.02 -16.35 17.06
C LEU A 335 0.28 -17.29 16.10
N TYR A 336 0.16 -18.56 16.45
CA TYR A 336 -0.60 -19.52 15.67
C TYR A 336 -2.08 -19.10 15.54
N ASN A 337 -2.72 -18.71 16.64
CA ASN A 337 -4.09 -18.20 16.61
C ASN A 337 -4.24 -16.93 15.75
N LEU A 338 -3.26 -16.04 15.78
CA LEU A 338 -3.22 -14.86 14.93
C LEU A 338 -3.05 -15.25 13.45
N SER A 339 -2.13 -16.17 13.15
CA SER A 339 -1.92 -16.74 11.82
C SER A 339 -3.23 -17.28 11.23
N GLN A 340 -3.95 -18.11 11.99
CA GLN A 340 -5.23 -18.66 11.56
C GLN A 340 -6.28 -17.56 11.27
N LYS A 341 -6.32 -16.51 12.09
CA LYS A 341 -7.21 -15.38 11.86
C LYS A 341 -6.88 -14.63 10.58
N ILE A 342 -5.59 -14.41 10.30
CA ILE A 342 -5.13 -13.73 9.08
C ILE A 342 -5.47 -14.57 7.84
N ILE A 343 -5.14 -15.87 7.86
CA ILE A 343 -5.39 -16.80 6.75
C ILE A 343 -6.90 -16.90 6.44
N ASN A 344 -7.73 -16.96 7.47
CA ASN A 344 -9.19 -17.05 7.34
C ASN A 344 -9.87 -15.70 7.03
N GLY A 345 -9.11 -14.62 6.83
CA GLY A 345 -9.64 -13.30 6.51
C GLY A 345 -10.51 -12.68 7.61
N SER A 346 -10.25 -13.02 8.87
CA SER A 346 -11.00 -12.47 10.00
C SER A 346 -10.84 -10.94 10.09
N PRO A 347 -11.89 -10.18 10.44
CA PRO A 347 -11.77 -8.74 10.61
C PRO A 347 -10.89 -8.42 11.84
N ASN A 348 -10.20 -7.26 11.77
CA ASN A 348 -9.37 -6.71 12.86
C ASN A 348 -8.20 -7.60 13.34
N CYS A 349 -7.63 -8.41 12.45
CA CYS A 349 -6.45 -9.24 12.74
C CYS A 349 -5.13 -8.58 12.31
N PHE A 350 -5.16 -7.40 11.68
CA PHE A 350 -4.00 -6.69 11.19
C PHE A 350 -3.60 -5.55 12.12
N PHE A 351 -2.30 -5.42 12.36
CA PHE A 351 -1.73 -4.30 13.12
C PHE A 351 -1.35 -3.17 12.17
N GLY A 352 -1.88 -1.96 12.41
CA GLY A 352 -1.52 -0.78 11.61
C GLY A 352 -0.02 -0.48 11.66
N GLU A 353 0.61 -0.77 12.77
CA GLU A 353 2.03 -0.55 13.03
C GLU A 353 2.96 -1.51 12.31
N ALA A 354 2.50 -2.70 11.97
CA ALA A 354 3.26 -3.65 11.16
C ALA A 354 3.56 -3.14 9.75
N TYR A 355 2.77 -2.18 9.25
CA TYR A 355 3.04 -1.49 7.99
C TYR A 355 4.15 -0.43 8.08
N ASN A 356 4.61 -0.09 9.27
CA ASN A 356 5.67 0.90 9.51
C ASN A 356 7.06 0.26 9.74
N VAL A 357 7.16 -1.06 9.66
CA VAL A 357 8.45 -1.77 9.69
C VAL A 357 9.25 -1.41 8.44
N SER A 358 10.59 -1.41 8.53
CA SER A 358 11.42 -1.25 7.34
C SER A 358 11.43 -2.54 6.54
N TYR A 359 10.60 -2.64 5.52
CA TYR A 359 10.47 -3.83 4.69
C TYR A 359 10.32 -3.51 3.21
N THR A 360 10.47 -4.54 2.41
CA THR A 360 10.15 -4.55 0.99
C THR A 360 9.40 -5.84 0.70
N ASP A 361 8.23 -5.75 0.07
CA ASP A 361 7.42 -6.91 -0.31
C ASP A 361 7.55 -7.19 -1.80
N VAL A 362 8.23 -8.29 -2.13
CA VAL A 362 8.47 -8.70 -3.53
C VAL A 362 7.16 -8.98 -4.27
N TYR A 363 6.14 -9.49 -3.57
CA TYR A 363 4.83 -9.74 -4.14
C TYR A 363 4.14 -8.46 -4.66
N ASP A 364 4.44 -7.33 -4.05
CA ASP A 364 3.85 -6.04 -4.43
C ASP A 364 4.55 -5.34 -5.60
N PHE A 365 5.64 -5.90 -6.16
CA PHE A 365 6.36 -5.29 -7.29
C PHE A 365 5.51 -5.28 -8.57
N ALA A 366 4.77 -6.35 -8.81
CA ALA A 366 3.90 -6.43 -9.97
C ALA A 366 2.58 -5.69 -9.76
N SER A 367 1.96 -5.19 -10.84
CA SER A 367 0.60 -4.66 -10.81
C SER A 367 -0.42 -5.74 -10.40
N ALA A 368 -1.56 -5.32 -9.86
CA ALA A 368 -2.59 -6.24 -9.34
C ALA A 368 -3.00 -7.34 -10.34
N GLY A 369 -3.04 -7.01 -11.64
CA GLY A 369 -3.39 -7.98 -12.70
C GLY A 369 -2.28 -8.97 -13.07
N ASN A 370 -1.05 -8.74 -12.62
CA ASN A 370 0.13 -9.54 -12.95
C ASN A 370 0.81 -10.16 -11.72
N LYS A 371 0.14 -10.16 -10.57
CA LYS A 371 0.70 -10.77 -9.36
C LYS A 371 0.88 -12.28 -9.54
N LYS A 372 2.06 -12.76 -9.16
CA LYS A 372 2.46 -14.16 -9.25
C LYS A 372 2.81 -14.67 -7.86
N SER A 373 2.49 -15.91 -7.54
CA SER A 373 2.98 -16.57 -6.32
C SER A 373 4.48 -16.82 -6.41
N LEU A 374 5.15 -17.04 -5.29
CA LEU A 374 6.56 -17.40 -5.24
C LEU A 374 6.83 -18.66 -6.08
N LYS A 375 6.01 -19.70 -5.90
CA LYS A 375 6.03 -20.93 -6.70
C LYS A 375 6.01 -20.70 -8.22
N LYS A 376 5.14 -19.80 -8.68
CA LYS A 376 5.06 -19.48 -10.10
C LYS A 376 6.32 -18.78 -10.59
N LEU A 377 6.95 -17.96 -9.78
CA LEU A 377 8.24 -17.32 -10.08
C LEU A 377 9.36 -18.35 -10.10
N GLU A 378 9.40 -19.30 -9.16
CA GLU A 378 10.38 -20.40 -9.14
C GLU A 378 10.33 -21.21 -10.42
N ILE A 379 9.14 -21.61 -10.88
CA ILE A 379 8.93 -22.33 -12.14
C ILE A 379 9.36 -21.47 -13.32
N GLU A 380 8.98 -20.20 -13.36
CA GLU A 380 9.33 -19.29 -14.45
C GLU A 380 10.85 -19.10 -14.56
N MET A 381 11.52 -18.88 -13.43
CA MET A 381 12.98 -18.75 -13.36
C MET A 381 13.68 -20.07 -13.70
N GLY A 382 13.13 -21.21 -13.28
CA GLY A 382 13.65 -22.55 -13.55
C GLY A 382 13.63 -22.89 -15.03
N ASN A 383 12.60 -22.45 -15.75
CA ASN A 383 12.43 -22.70 -17.18
C ASN A 383 13.36 -21.86 -18.08
N LEU A 384 14.02 -20.83 -17.56
CA LEU A 384 14.96 -20.00 -18.32
C LEU A 384 16.35 -20.62 -18.30
N THR A 385 17.04 -20.67 -19.45
CA THR A 385 18.45 -21.04 -19.50
C THR A 385 19.33 -19.87 -19.04
N ASP A 386 20.60 -20.17 -18.73
CA ASP A 386 21.58 -19.10 -18.39
C ASP A 386 21.76 -18.13 -19.57
N ASP A 387 21.69 -18.62 -20.81
CA ASP A 387 21.75 -17.76 -21.99
C ASP A 387 20.52 -16.85 -22.12
N ASP A 388 19.33 -17.32 -21.73
CA ASP A 388 18.14 -16.50 -21.72
C ASP A 388 18.23 -15.38 -20.67
N LEU A 389 18.77 -15.69 -19.50
CA LEU A 389 19.01 -14.71 -18.43
C LEU A 389 20.10 -13.70 -18.86
N LYS A 390 21.17 -14.14 -19.52
CA LYS A 390 22.19 -13.25 -20.11
C LYS A 390 21.61 -12.31 -21.16
N LYS A 391 20.75 -12.82 -22.05
CA LYS A 391 20.03 -11.99 -23.04
C LYS A 391 19.11 -10.95 -22.39
N LYS A 392 18.62 -11.23 -21.19
CA LYS A 392 17.83 -10.26 -20.38
C LYS A 392 18.71 -9.24 -19.66
N GLY A 393 20.04 -9.38 -19.67
CA GLY A 393 21.00 -8.42 -19.10
C GLY A 393 21.48 -8.76 -17.70
N PHE A 394 21.19 -9.95 -17.16
CA PHE A 394 21.65 -10.34 -15.83
C PHE A 394 23.16 -10.69 -15.82
N SER A 395 23.85 -10.27 -14.77
CA SER A 395 25.25 -10.66 -14.53
C SER A 395 25.36 -12.14 -14.14
N ASP A 396 26.55 -12.73 -14.31
CA ASP A 396 26.79 -14.13 -13.92
C ASP A 396 26.52 -14.39 -12.43
N GLU A 397 26.79 -13.43 -11.54
CA GLU A 397 26.46 -13.51 -10.11
C GLU A 397 24.94 -13.57 -9.90
N LYS A 398 24.19 -12.66 -10.50
CA LYS A 398 22.72 -12.65 -10.41
C LYS A 398 22.09 -13.91 -10.98
N ILE A 399 22.65 -14.43 -12.07
CA ILE A 399 22.18 -15.70 -12.66
C ILE A 399 22.34 -16.85 -11.64
N ARG A 400 23.48 -16.94 -10.93
CA ARG A 400 23.66 -17.96 -9.90
C ARG A 400 22.69 -17.80 -8.72
N ILE A 401 22.43 -16.57 -8.27
CA ILE A 401 21.43 -16.29 -7.24
C ILE A 401 20.02 -16.71 -7.71
N ILE A 402 19.64 -16.33 -8.93
CA ILE A 402 18.33 -16.69 -9.52
C ILE A 402 18.19 -18.21 -9.62
N LYS A 403 19.22 -18.90 -10.11
CA LYS A 403 19.19 -20.35 -10.26
C LYS A 403 19.17 -21.12 -8.93
N ALA A 404 19.74 -20.57 -7.87
CA ALA A 404 19.70 -21.17 -6.54
C ALA A 404 18.27 -21.23 -5.97
N GLY A 405 17.37 -20.29 -6.33
CA GLY A 405 16.00 -20.21 -5.85
C GLY A 405 14.97 -20.83 -6.80
N THR A 406 15.32 -21.80 -7.60
CA THR A 406 14.40 -22.47 -8.54
C THR A 406 13.91 -23.84 -8.07
N HIS A 407 14.34 -24.29 -6.89
CA HIS A 407 13.94 -25.57 -6.33
C HIS A 407 12.74 -25.40 -5.40
N HIS A 408 11.60 -25.88 -5.84
CA HIS A 408 10.41 -25.93 -5.01
C HIS A 408 10.38 -27.18 -4.16
N GLN A 409 9.96 -27.03 -2.88
CA GLN A 409 9.79 -28.11 -1.93
C GLN A 409 8.40 -28.05 -1.30
N GLU A 410 7.86 -29.21 -0.91
CA GLU A 410 6.66 -29.33 -0.11
C GLU A 410 7.02 -29.86 1.29
N LEU A 411 6.52 -29.20 2.32
CA LEU A 411 6.82 -29.62 3.69
C LEU A 411 6.11 -30.94 4.07
N GLY A 412 4.87 -31.15 3.59
CA GLY A 412 4.10 -32.37 3.82
C GLY A 412 3.68 -32.60 5.27
N LEU A 413 3.71 -31.56 6.10
CA LEU A 413 3.24 -31.60 7.50
C LEU A 413 1.89 -30.91 7.63
N PRO A 414 0.99 -31.42 8.53
CA PRO A 414 -0.27 -30.75 8.80
C PRO A 414 -0.01 -29.45 9.57
N TRP A 415 -0.53 -28.34 9.05
CA TRP A 415 -0.32 -26.99 9.59
C TRP A 415 -1.04 -26.73 10.92
N ASP A 416 -2.04 -27.55 11.25
CA ASP A 416 -2.89 -27.44 12.44
C ASP A 416 -2.43 -28.33 13.60
N GLN A 417 -1.33 -29.04 13.44
CA GLN A 417 -0.78 -29.94 14.46
C GLN A 417 0.55 -29.39 15.01
N PRO A 418 0.84 -29.68 16.32
CA PRO A 418 2.18 -29.43 16.85
C PRO A 418 3.23 -30.26 16.11
N VAL A 419 4.34 -29.62 15.76
CA VAL A 419 5.48 -30.27 15.09
C VAL A 419 6.37 -30.97 16.15
N PRO A 420 6.65 -32.26 16.04
CA PRO A 420 7.64 -32.91 16.87
C PRO A 420 9.03 -32.25 16.76
N GLU A 421 9.75 -32.13 17.88
CA GLU A 421 11.03 -31.41 17.90
C GLU A 421 12.07 -31.97 16.91
N GLU A 422 12.05 -33.30 16.69
CA GLU A 422 12.89 -33.96 15.71
C GLU A 422 12.67 -33.53 14.26
N LEU A 423 11.49 -32.95 13.97
CA LEU A 423 11.14 -32.42 12.64
C LEU A 423 11.37 -30.92 12.50
N TRP A 424 11.72 -30.20 13.56
CA TRP A 424 11.96 -28.75 13.47
C TRP A 424 13.06 -28.39 12.47
N ILE A 425 14.10 -29.24 12.36
CA ILE A 425 15.16 -29.06 11.35
C ILE A 425 14.59 -29.17 9.93
N LYS A 426 13.69 -30.10 9.67
CA LYS A 426 13.04 -30.26 8.36
C LYS A 426 12.18 -29.00 8.02
N VAL A 427 11.46 -28.46 8.99
CA VAL A 427 10.71 -27.21 8.80
C VAL A 427 11.66 -26.05 8.52
N ALA A 428 12.80 -26.00 9.20
CA ALA A 428 13.81 -24.96 8.97
C ALA A 428 14.44 -25.05 7.58
N GLU A 429 14.69 -26.26 7.07
CA GLU A 429 15.20 -26.47 5.71
C GLU A 429 14.20 -26.06 4.64
N TYR A 430 12.91 -26.31 4.87
CA TYR A 430 11.84 -25.83 4.01
C TYR A 430 11.80 -24.28 3.98
N CYS A 431 11.82 -23.62 5.12
CA CYS A 431 11.85 -22.18 5.24
C CYS A 431 13.15 -21.55 4.64
N ASP A 432 14.31 -22.26 4.72
CA ASP A 432 15.54 -21.82 4.02
C ASP A 432 15.31 -21.68 2.52
N ASN A 433 14.61 -22.65 1.93
CA ASN A 433 14.30 -22.61 0.49
C ASN A 433 13.46 -21.40 0.14
N ASP A 434 12.44 -21.06 0.93
CA ASP A 434 11.57 -19.90 0.66
C ASP A 434 12.34 -18.57 0.82
N VAL A 435 13.31 -18.49 1.75
CA VAL A 435 14.23 -17.34 1.86
C VAL A 435 15.11 -17.21 0.62
N ILE A 436 15.69 -18.32 0.13
CA ILE A 436 16.55 -18.33 -1.06
C ILE A 436 15.73 -18.01 -2.32
N ALA A 437 14.52 -18.57 -2.43
CA ALA A 437 13.61 -18.27 -3.53
C ALA A 437 13.16 -16.81 -3.55
N THR A 438 12.96 -16.21 -2.37
CA THR A 438 12.62 -14.78 -2.23
C THR A 438 13.75 -13.88 -2.73
N GLU A 439 15.02 -14.19 -2.41
CA GLU A 439 16.16 -13.46 -2.95
C GLU A 439 16.27 -13.64 -4.47
N ALA A 440 16.08 -14.85 -4.96
CA ALA A 440 16.08 -15.13 -6.40
C ALA A 440 14.99 -14.34 -7.14
N ALA A 441 13.76 -14.33 -6.61
CA ALA A 441 12.64 -13.57 -7.16
C ALA A 441 12.91 -12.06 -7.12
N PHE A 442 13.50 -11.54 -6.06
CA PHE A 442 13.88 -10.12 -5.95
C PHE A 442 14.87 -9.73 -7.04
N ASN A 443 15.93 -10.52 -7.24
CA ASN A 443 16.92 -10.28 -8.28
C ASN A 443 16.32 -10.42 -9.69
N TYR A 444 15.44 -11.40 -9.90
CA TYR A 444 14.75 -11.58 -11.18
C TYR A 444 13.83 -10.41 -11.52
N LEU A 445 13.19 -9.79 -10.52
CA LEU A 445 12.29 -8.65 -10.64
C LEU A 445 12.98 -7.29 -10.38
N GLU A 446 14.29 -7.21 -10.52
CA GLU A 446 15.06 -5.98 -10.22
C GLU A 446 14.55 -4.74 -10.98
N ALA A 447 14.15 -4.91 -12.24
CA ALA A 447 13.59 -3.81 -13.03
C ALA A 447 12.29 -3.26 -12.43
N ASP A 448 11.45 -4.13 -11.87
CA ASP A 448 10.22 -3.73 -11.19
C ASP A 448 10.52 -3.05 -9.85
N TRP A 449 11.54 -3.52 -9.14
CA TRP A 449 12.05 -2.88 -7.94
C TRP A 449 12.57 -1.46 -8.21
N THR A 450 13.41 -1.30 -9.22
CA THR A 450 13.94 0.02 -9.62
C THR A 450 12.80 0.97 -9.99
N ALA A 451 11.81 0.49 -10.75
CA ALA A 451 10.63 1.28 -11.08
C ALA A 451 9.87 1.74 -9.83
N ARG A 452 9.74 0.87 -8.83
CA ARG A 452 9.09 1.19 -7.56
C ARG A 452 9.86 2.22 -6.74
N GLN A 453 11.18 2.14 -6.70
CA GLN A 453 12.03 3.15 -6.06
C GLN A 453 11.84 4.53 -6.71
N ILE A 454 11.85 4.59 -8.04
CA ILE A 454 11.62 5.83 -8.79
C ILE A 454 10.26 6.43 -8.45
N LEU A 455 9.19 5.61 -8.44
CA LEU A 455 7.85 6.08 -8.10
C LEU A 455 7.75 6.57 -6.65
N ALA A 456 8.40 5.90 -5.72
CA ALA A 456 8.43 6.29 -4.31
C ALA A 456 9.12 7.65 -4.12
N ASP A 457 10.26 7.85 -4.77
CA ASP A 457 10.98 9.12 -4.74
C ASP A 457 10.16 10.25 -5.39
N LEU A 458 9.59 10.03 -6.59
CA LEU A 458 8.72 11.01 -7.24
C LEU A 458 7.51 11.40 -6.40
N ALA A 459 6.98 10.46 -5.64
CA ALA A 459 5.87 10.66 -4.73
C ALA A 459 6.29 11.29 -3.39
N GLU A 460 7.57 11.36 -3.08
CA GLU A 460 8.11 11.73 -1.76
C GLU A 460 7.54 10.81 -0.66
N MET A 461 7.44 9.51 -0.97
CA MET A 461 6.89 8.46 -0.13
C MET A 461 7.87 7.29 -0.03
N THR A 462 7.45 6.19 0.60
CA THR A 462 8.29 5.01 0.78
C THR A 462 7.97 3.92 -0.25
N VAL A 463 8.93 3.04 -0.49
CA VAL A 463 8.74 1.84 -1.34
C VAL A 463 7.67 0.87 -0.79
N ASN A 464 7.32 1.01 0.49
CA ASN A 464 6.30 0.22 1.16
C ASN A 464 4.87 0.70 0.86
N ASP A 465 4.74 1.92 0.33
CA ASP A 465 3.46 2.43 -0.12
C ASP A 465 3.02 1.71 -1.38
N THR A 466 1.72 1.51 -1.53
CA THR A 466 1.19 0.81 -2.72
C THR A 466 1.43 1.63 -3.97
N THR A 467 1.58 0.97 -5.12
CA THR A 467 1.68 1.65 -6.42
C THR A 467 0.53 2.65 -6.63
N ASN A 468 -0.67 2.30 -6.18
CA ASN A 468 -1.83 3.19 -6.24
C ASN A 468 -1.64 4.46 -5.40
N SER A 469 -1.10 4.33 -4.17
CA SER A 469 -0.82 5.48 -3.30
C SER A 469 0.28 6.37 -3.87
N LEU A 470 1.34 5.76 -4.40
CA LEU A 470 2.45 6.48 -5.05
C LEU A 470 1.94 7.26 -6.27
N THR A 471 1.18 6.61 -7.16
CA THR A 471 0.59 7.25 -8.35
C THR A 471 -0.36 8.39 -7.96
N THR A 472 -1.21 8.16 -6.97
CA THR A 472 -2.12 9.18 -6.42
C THR A 472 -1.33 10.42 -5.95
N ARG A 473 -0.25 10.19 -5.22
CA ARG A 473 0.58 11.27 -4.68
C ARG A 473 1.32 12.05 -5.77
N ILE A 474 1.81 11.37 -6.80
CA ILE A 474 2.49 12.03 -7.93
C ILE A 474 1.52 12.96 -8.67
N ILE A 475 0.28 12.53 -8.90
CA ILE A 475 -0.69 13.29 -9.70
C ILE A 475 -1.41 14.36 -8.87
N PHE A 476 -1.91 14.01 -7.68
CA PHE A 476 -2.76 14.90 -6.88
C PHE A 476 -2.02 15.61 -5.74
N GLY A 477 -0.75 15.26 -5.48
CA GLY A 477 0.00 15.81 -4.36
C GLY A 477 -0.66 15.48 -3.01
N ASN A 478 -0.87 16.51 -2.20
CA ASN A 478 -1.52 16.39 -0.89
C ASN A 478 -3.05 16.55 -0.93
N ASN A 479 -3.64 16.73 -2.12
CA ASN A 479 -5.08 16.91 -2.23
C ASN A 479 -5.81 15.59 -1.88
N ARG A 480 -6.59 15.59 -0.81
CA ARG A 480 -7.34 14.42 -0.34
C ARG A 480 -8.70 14.23 -1.02
N LYS A 481 -9.18 15.25 -1.72
CA LYS A 481 -10.47 15.26 -2.41
C LYS A 481 -10.34 15.90 -3.80
N PRO A 482 -9.50 15.33 -4.68
CA PRO A 482 -9.27 15.90 -6.01
C PRO A 482 -10.52 15.87 -6.89
N GLN A 483 -11.50 15.02 -6.56
CA GLN A 483 -12.74 14.84 -7.33
C GLN A 483 -13.55 16.13 -7.50
N SER A 484 -13.33 17.14 -6.65
CA SER A 484 -13.96 18.46 -6.81
C SER A 484 -13.51 19.21 -8.06
N GLU A 485 -12.35 18.85 -8.62
CA GLU A 485 -11.78 19.45 -9.83
C GLU A 485 -12.07 18.61 -11.08
N PHE A 486 -12.66 17.39 -10.93
CA PHE A 486 -12.87 16.46 -12.03
C PHE A 486 -14.00 16.91 -12.97
N HIS A 487 -13.79 16.68 -14.26
CA HIS A 487 -14.75 16.93 -15.30
C HIS A 487 -15.40 15.64 -15.79
N TYR A 488 -16.68 15.46 -15.49
CA TYR A 488 -17.49 14.36 -16.01
C TYR A 488 -18.67 14.92 -16.79
N ARG A 489 -18.93 14.36 -17.95
CA ARG A 489 -20.02 14.76 -18.82
C ARG A 489 -20.74 13.56 -19.42
N ASN A 490 -21.94 13.75 -19.91
CA ASN A 490 -22.58 12.80 -20.77
C ASN A 490 -21.94 12.88 -22.16
N LEU A 491 -21.35 11.78 -22.64
CA LEU A 491 -20.70 11.73 -23.95
C LEU A 491 -21.66 11.91 -25.13
N ALA A 492 -22.97 11.75 -24.92
CA ALA A 492 -23.99 11.98 -25.95
C ALA A 492 -24.31 13.47 -26.17
N GLU A 493 -23.89 14.36 -25.26
CA GLU A 493 -24.25 15.77 -25.26
C GLU A 493 -23.11 16.64 -25.76
N PRO A 494 -23.41 17.73 -26.52
CA PRO A 494 -22.39 18.67 -26.97
C PRO A 494 -21.87 19.51 -25.81
N VAL A 495 -20.62 19.94 -25.89
CA VAL A 495 -19.98 20.88 -24.97
C VAL A 495 -19.95 22.27 -25.59
N GLU A 496 -20.73 23.20 -25.04
CA GLU A 496 -20.86 24.57 -25.58
C GLU A 496 -19.76 25.50 -25.06
N SER A 497 -19.24 25.25 -23.86
CA SER A 497 -18.19 26.06 -23.23
C SER A 497 -17.29 25.25 -22.32
N LEU A 498 -16.03 25.64 -22.23
CA LEU A 498 -15.05 25.19 -21.28
C LEU A 498 -14.45 26.38 -20.53
N ASP A 499 -13.97 26.17 -19.32
CA ASP A 499 -13.19 27.19 -18.64
C ASP A 499 -11.87 27.47 -19.40
N LYS A 500 -11.29 28.63 -19.13
CA LYS A 500 -10.10 29.08 -19.84
C LYS A 500 -8.90 28.17 -19.68
N GLU A 501 -8.70 27.64 -18.46
CA GLU A 501 -7.54 26.77 -18.15
C GLU A 501 -7.65 25.44 -18.90
N SER A 502 -8.83 24.84 -18.94
CA SER A 502 -9.11 23.63 -19.73
C SER A 502 -8.95 23.88 -21.24
N MET A 503 -9.41 25.03 -21.75
CA MET A 503 -9.21 25.39 -23.14
C MET A 503 -7.74 25.56 -23.50
N ASP A 504 -6.97 26.28 -22.69
CA ASP A 504 -5.54 26.48 -22.90
C ASP A 504 -4.77 25.16 -22.84
N PHE A 505 -5.11 24.29 -21.88
CA PHE A 505 -4.54 22.95 -21.77
C PHE A 505 -4.82 22.11 -23.04
N LEU A 506 -6.07 22.05 -23.50
CA LEU A 506 -6.45 21.25 -24.68
C LEU A 506 -5.82 21.74 -25.96
N LYS A 507 -5.69 23.06 -26.16
CA LYS A 507 -4.98 23.62 -27.32
C LYS A 507 -3.52 23.19 -27.37
N GLU A 508 -2.89 23.00 -26.23
CA GLU A 508 -1.53 22.49 -26.14
C GLU A 508 -1.49 20.95 -26.29
N ALA A 509 -2.34 20.22 -25.56
CA ALA A 509 -2.31 18.76 -25.50
C ALA A 509 -2.89 18.07 -26.74
N CYS A 510 -3.95 18.64 -27.32
CA CYS A 510 -4.70 18.07 -28.45
C CYS A 510 -4.99 19.14 -29.50
N PRO A 511 -3.96 19.79 -30.12
CA PRO A 511 -4.15 20.93 -30.99
C PRO A 511 -5.12 20.65 -32.15
N LYS A 512 -4.97 19.53 -32.87
CA LYS A 512 -5.85 19.18 -33.98
C LYS A 512 -7.30 18.93 -33.56
N MET A 513 -7.53 18.44 -32.34
CA MET A 513 -8.88 18.30 -31.80
C MET A 513 -9.55 19.65 -31.59
N MET A 514 -8.76 20.70 -31.34
CA MET A 514 -9.23 22.06 -31.02
C MET A 514 -9.23 23.02 -32.22
N GLU A 515 -8.80 22.60 -33.41
CA GLU A 515 -8.76 23.43 -34.62
C GLU A 515 -10.14 23.78 -35.15
N GLU A 516 -11.06 22.79 -35.11
CA GLU A 516 -12.41 22.92 -35.67
C GLU A 516 -13.48 22.40 -34.71
N PRO A 517 -14.70 22.97 -34.70
CA PRO A 517 -15.80 22.44 -33.94
C PRO A 517 -16.17 21.01 -34.35
N HIS A 518 -16.65 20.23 -33.42
CA HIS A 518 -17.18 18.89 -33.67
C HIS A 518 -18.69 18.94 -33.93
N TYR A 519 -19.14 18.20 -34.96
CA TYR A 519 -20.54 18.06 -35.29
C TYR A 519 -20.97 16.64 -35.01
N GLY A 520 -22.12 16.48 -34.35
CA GLY A 520 -22.73 15.19 -34.15
C GLY A 520 -23.54 14.71 -35.34
N TRP A 521 -23.77 13.44 -35.42
CA TRP A 521 -24.57 12.84 -36.48
C TRP A 521 -25.86 12.26 -35.88
N LYS A 522 -27.02 12.56 -36.43
CA LYS A 522 -28.28 11.95 -36.07
C LYS A 522 -28.48 10.71 -36.94
N TYR A 523 -28.62 9.57 -36.30
CA TYR A 523 -28.91 8.33 -37.00
C TYR A 523 -30.42 8.19 -37.19
N ASN A 524 -30.87 8.14 -38.44
CA ASN A 524 -32.20 7.67 -38.82
C ASN A 524 -32.03 6.32 -39.50
N ASP A 525 -33.04 5.45 -39.44
CA ASP A 525 -33.02 4.06 -39.98
C ASP A 525 -32.53 3.93 -41.44
N LYS A 526 -32.31 5.03 -42.13
CA LYS A 526 -31.89 5.05 -43.53
C LYS A 526 -30.75 6.02 -43.88
N ASP A 527 -30.57 7.11 -43.14
CA ASP A 527 -29.56 8.14 -43.48
C ASP A 527 -29.01 8.81 -42.23
N GLU A 528 -27.69 9.14 -42.24
CA GLU A 528 -27.09 10.03 -41.26
C GLU A 528 -27.30 11.49 -41.66
N VAL A 529 -27.86 12.26 -40.72
CA VAL A 529 -28.04 13.70 -40.89
C VAL A 529 -27.13 14.44 -39.90
N PRO A 530 -26.38 15.47 -40.34
CA PRO A 530 -25.58 16.27 -39.43
C PRO A 530 -26.45 16.91 -38.34
N PHE A 531 -25.99 16.88 -37.10
CA PHE A 531 -26.60 17.64 -36.02
C PHE A 531 -26.28 19.12 -36.23
N GLU A 532 -27.23 20.04 -36.10
CA GLU A 532 -27.00 21.49 -36.22
C GLU A 532 -26.17 22.06 -35.07
N SER A 533 -26.08 21.36 -33.92
CA SER A 533 -25.26 21.82 -32.79
C SER A 533 -23.81 21.39 -32.94
N HIS A 534 -22.93 22.37 -32.90
CA HIS A 534 -21.50 22.14 -32.80
C HIS A 534 -21.04 22.09 -31.35
N SER A 535 -19.98 21.34 -31.09
CA SER A 535 -19.38 21.13 -29.78
C SER A 535 -17.89 21.46 -29.80
N ILE A 536 -17.38 21.94 -28.69
CA ILE A 536 -15.93 22.18 -28.51
C ILE A 536 -15.18 20.88 -28.43
N LEU A 537 -15.77 19.86 -27.79
CA LEU A 537 -15.20 18.51 -27.66
C LEU A 537 -15.97 17.51 -28.52
N PRO A 538 -15.32 16.43 -28.99
CA PRO A 538 -16.00 15.34 -29.64
C PRO A 538 -17.14 14.80 -28.76
N TYR A 539 -18.32 14.56 -29.36
CA TYR A 539 -19.45 13.98 -28.68
C TYR A 539 -20.13 12.94 -29.57
N PHE A 540 -20.97 12.07 -28.97
CA PHE A 540 -21.50 10.88 -29.63
C PHE A 540 -23.03 10.83 -29.51
N PRO A 541 -23.76 11.58 -30.32
CA PRO A 541 -25.21 11.64 -30.25
C PRO A 541 -25.85 10.26 -30.44
N GLY A 542 -26.79 9.93 -29.58
CA GLY A 542 -27.46 8.62 -29.60
C GLY A 542 -26.73 7.53 -28.79
N TYR A 543 -25.62 7.86 -28.12
CA TYR A 543 -25.05 7.00 -27.09
C TYR A 543 -26.02 6.91 -25.90
N VAL A 544 -26.30 5.69 -25.47
CA VAL A 544 -27.18 5.41 -24.32
C VAL A 544 -26.48 4.45 -23.37
N PHE A 545 -26.45 4.82 -22.09
CA PHE A 545 -26.10 3.94 -20.99
C PHE A 545 -27.34 3.70 -20.13
N ASP A 546 -27.83 2.48 -20.10
CA ASP A 546 -29.03 2.10 -19.35
C ASP A 546 -28.87 0.73 -18.70
N HIS A 547 -29.15 0.67 -17.38
CA HIS A 547 -29.04 -0.55 -16.57
C HIS A 547 -27.75 -1.37 -16.76
N GLY A 548 -26.60 -0.68 -16.85
CA GLY A 548 -25.30 -1.31 -17.05
C GLY A 548 -24.96 -1.72 -18.48
N LYS A 549 -25.86 -1.45 -19.43
CA LYS A 549 -25.61 -1.69 -20.84
C LYS A 549 -25.39 -0.39 -21.61
N SER A 550 -24.41 -0.42 -22.48
CA SER A 550 -24.07 0.70 -23.36
C SER A 550 -24.38 0.34 -24.80
N THR A 551 -25.07 1.22 -25.51
CA THR A 551 -25.38 1.05 -26.94
C THR A 551 -25.07 2.33 -27.71
N TYR A 552 -24.54 2.17 -28.92
CA TYR A 552 -24.26 3.29 -29.82
C TYR A 552 -24.36 2.83 -31.27
N ARG A 553 -25.14 3.55 -32.12
CA ARG A 553 -25.31 3.24 -33.54
C ARG A 553 -25.67 1.78 -33.82
N GLY A 554 -26.51 1.17 -32.97
CA GLY A 554 -26.94 -0.25 -33.08
C GLY A 554 -25.89 -1.28 -32.60
N GLU A 555 -24.72 -0.83 -32.12
CA GLU A 555 -23.69 -1.69 -31.56
C GLU A 555 -23.78 -1.72 -30.02
N GLU A 556 -23.57 -2.88 -29.45
CA GLU A 556 -23.37 -3.02 -27.99
C GLU A 556 -21.92 -2.72 -27.63
N VAL A 557 -21.72 -1.84 -26.65
CA VAL A 557 -20.39 -1.39 -26.23
C VAL A 557 -20.01 -2.08 -24.93
N GLY A 558 -18.93 -2.86 -24.95
CA GLY A 558 -18.41 -3.56 -23.78
C GLY A 558 -17.91 -2.63 -22.68
N GLU A 559 -17.67 -3.18 -21.48
CA GLU A 559 -17.16 -2.42 -20.31
C GLU A 559 -15.75 -1.86 -20.54
N GLY A 560 -14.87 -2.62 -21.20
CA GLY A 560 -13.48 -2.27 -21.44
C GLY A 560 -13.15 -1.69 -22.81
N GLY A 561 -14.15 -1.60 -23.72
CA GLY A 561 -13.95 -1.11 -25.07
C GLY A 561 -14.87 -1.76 -26.10
N PHE A 562 -14.58 -1.53 -27.38
CA PHE A 562 -15.31 -2.12 -28.50
C PHE A 562 -14.47 -3.22 -29.18
N ALA A 563 -15.08 -4.36 -29.41
CA ALA A 563 -14.47 -5.45 -30.16
C ALA A 563 -15.45 -5.98 -31.22
N GLN A 564 -14.96 -6.17 -32.44
CA GLN A 564 -15.73 -6.74 -33.53
C GLN A 564 -14.80 -7.46 -34.50
N GLY A 565 -15.15 -8.66 -34.90
CA GLY A 565 -14.46 -9.44 -35.91
C GLY A 565 -15.41 -9.95 -36.97
N VAL A 566 -15.06 -9.78 -38.23
CA VAL A 566 -15.75 -10.42 -39.35
C VAL A 566 -14.92 -11.64 -39.78
N PRO A 567 -15.30 -12.88 -39.45
CA PRO A 567 -14.54 -14.06 -39.82
C PRO A 567 -14.30 -14.12 -41.32
N GLY A 568 -13.06 -14.48 -41.72
CA GLY A 568 -12.70 -14.57 -43.12
C GLY A 568 -11.20 -14.62 -43.36
N MET A 569 -10.87 -14.71 -44.66
CA MET A 569 -9.48 -14.67 -45.16
C MET A 569 -9.23 -13.30 -45.77
N TYR A 570 -8.21 -12.61 -45.30
CA TYR A 570 -7.87 -11.24 -45.73
C TYR A 570 -6.45 -11.17 -46.25
N GLY A 571 -6.21 -10.31 -47.25
CA GLY A 571 -4.90 -9.95 -47.76
C GLY A 571 -4.54 -8.52 -47.41
N ASN A 572 -3.25 -8.19 -47.42
CA ASN A 572 -2.75 -6.81 -47.20
C ASN A 572 -3.40 -6.05 -46.06
N ALA A 573 -3.68 -6.76 -44.94
CA ALA A 573 -4.39 -6.16 -43.83
C ALA A 573 -3.46 -5.25 -42.99
N ALA A 574 -3.69 -3.94 -43.05
CA ALA A 574 -2.98 -2.99 -42.20
C ALA A 574 -3.55 -3.00 -40.79
N LEU A 575 -2.66 -3.14 -39.78
CA LEU A 575 -2.95 -2.98 -38.35
C LEU A 575 -2.56 -1.55 -37.95
N LEU A 576 -3.58 -0.80 -37.56
CA LEU A 576 -3.43 0.55 -37.01
C LEU A 576 -3.85 0.52 -35.54
N ASP A 577 -2.95 0.95 -34.66
CA ASP A 577 -3.11 0.87 -33.21
C ASP A 577 -3.04 2.26 -32.57
N ILE A 578 -3.89 2.52 -31.56
CA ILE A 578 -3.87 3.81 -30.83
C ILE A 578 -2.82 3.72 -29.72
N SER A 579 -1.87 4.63 -29.77
CA SER A 579 -0.88 4.77 -28.70
C SER A 579 -1.56 5.21 -27.40
N SER A 580 -1.69 4.30 -26.45
CA SER A 580 -2.23 4.57 -25.10
C SER A 580 -3.66 5.17 -25.09
N MET A 581 -4.63 4.52 -25.71
CA MET A 581 -6.01 5.01 -25.91
C MET A 581 -6.67 5.49 -24.62
N HIS A 582 -6.69 4.69 -23.55
CA HIS A 582 -7.35 5.07 -22.30
C HIS A 582 -6.71 6.30 -21.63
N PRO A 583 -5.38 6.41 -21.49
CA PRO A 583 -4.74 7.62 -21.03
C PRO A 583 -5.13 8.87 -21.86
N HIS A 584 -5.10 8.78 -23.19
CA HIS A 584 -5.46 9.91 -24.05
C HIS A 584 -6.95 10.25 -24.00
N SER A 585 -7.82 9.27 -23.71
CA SER A 585 -9.23 9.56 -23.41
C SER A 585 -9.36 10.47 -22.18
N ALA A 586 -8.64 10.17 -21.10
CA ALA A 586 -8.65 11.01 -19.90
C ALA A 586 -8.05 12.40 -20.15
N ILE A 587 -7.00 12.48 -20.95
CA ILE A 587 -6.35 13.76 -21.32
C ILE A 587 -7.30 14.61 -22.17
N ALA A 588 -7.91 14.04 -23.22
CA ALA A 588 -8.80 14.75 -24.14
C ALA A 588 -10.11 15.22 -23.47
N GLU A 589 -10.54 14.58 -22.40
CA GLU A 589 -11.68 15.01 -21.59
C GLU A 589 -11.30 15.94 -20.43
N VAL A 590 -10.02 16.26 -20.24
CA VAL A 590 -9.50 17.01 -19.07
C VAL A 590 -10.06 16.39 -17.77
N LEU A 591 -10.06 15.07 -17.70
CA LEU A 591 -10.88 14.30 -16.75
C LEU A 591 -10.64 14.66 -15.28
N PHE A 592 -9.41 14.90 -14.91
CA PHE A 592 -9.00 15.25 -13.54
C PHE A 592 -8.92 16.78 -13.29
N GLY A 593 -9.48 17.59 -14.17
CA GLY A 593 -9.27 19.04 -14.22
C GLY A 593 -7.92 19.40 -14.85
N PRO A 594 -7.72 20.66 -15.32
CA PRO A 594 -6.55 21.03 -16.13
C PRO A 594 -5.23 20.77 -15.42
N ARG A 595 -5.10 21.11 -14.15
CA ARG A 595 -3.88 20.96 -13.37
C ARG A 595 -3.46 19.49 -13.19
N PHE A 596 -4.38 18.63 -12.77
CA PHE A 596 -4.07 17.23 -12.51
C PHE A 596 -3.99 16.39 -13.79
N THR A 597 -4.77 16.76 -14.81
CA THR A 597 -4.66 16.14 -16.13
C THR A 597 -3.32 16.47 -16.77
N LYS A 598 -2.77 17.69 -16.53
CA LYS A 598 -1.41 18.05 -16.98
C LYS A 598 -0.36 17.15 -16.33
N ALA A 599 -0.42 16.95 -15.01
CA ALA A 599 0.50 16.04 -14.32
C ALA A 599 0.39 14.61 -14.85
N PHE A 600 -0.80 14.13 -15.15
CA PHE A 600 -1.01 12.82 -15.77
C PHE A 600 -0.46 12.76 -17.21
N ARG A 601 -0.70 13.78 -18.02
CA ARG A 601 -0.13 13.91 -19.37
C ARG A 601 1.40 13.88 -19.33
N ASP A 602 2.03 14.60 -18.39
CA ASP A 602 3.49 14.62 -18.25
C ASP A 602 4.05 13.20 -18.01
N ILE A 603 3.32 12.34 -17.27
CA ILE A 603 3.69 10.93 -17.09
C ILE A 603 3.55 10.15 -18.41
N VAL A 604 2.44 10.34 -19.13
CA VAL A 604 2.14 9.61 -20.37
C VAL A 604 3.14 9.99 -21.49
N GLU A 605 3.29 11.28 -21.76
CA GLU A 605 4.20 11.79 -22.79
C GLU A 605 5.67 11.67 -22.38
N GLY A 606 5.96 11.82 -21.06
CA GLY A 606 7.29 11.62 -20.52
C GLY A 606 7.84 10.21 -20.78
N ARG A 607 6.98 9.19 -20.65
CA ARG A 607 7.37 7.83 -21.02
C ARG A 607 7.81 7.69 -22.47
N VAL A 608 7.12 8.36 -23.39
CA VAL A 608 7.45 8.32 -24.82
C VAL A 608 8.75 9.09 -25.06
N SER A 609 8.85 10.30 -24.52
CA SER A 609 10.03 11.18 -24.66
C SER A 609 11.30 10.52 -24.08
N ILE A 610 11.19 9.81 -22.94
CA ILE A 610 12.30 9.05 -22.34
C ILE A 610 12.78 7.93 -23.27
N LYS A 611 11.88 7.20 -23.92
CA LYS A 611 12.25 6.15 -24.89
C LYS A 611 13.01 6.67 -26.11
N HIS A 612 12.74 7.92 -26.46
CA HIS A 612 13.42 8.62 -27.56
C HIS A 612 14.59 9.50 -27.08
N GLU A 613 14.89 9.46 -25.78
CA GLU A 613 15.96 10.24 -25.14
C GLU A 613 15.87 11.76 -25.39
N ALA A 614 14.62 12.25 -25.52
CA ALA A 614 14.34 13.67 -25.71
C ALA A 614 14.43 14.42 -24.37
N TRP A 615 15.62 14.50 -23.81
CA TRP A 615 15.88 14.97 -22.45
C TRP A 615 15.46 16.42 -22.21
N ASP A 616 15.58 17.30 -23.21
CA ASP A 616 15.15 18.70 -23.11
C ASP A 616 13.65 18.81 -22.78
N ILE A 617 12.83 17.91 -23.36
CA ILE A 617 11.40 17.85 -23.12
C ILE A 617 11.14 17.24 -21.73
N VAL A 618 11.79 16.10 -21.41
CA VAL A 618 11.59 15.39 -20.14
C VAL A 618 11.96 16.28 -18.94
N ASN A 619 12.97 17.15 -19.06
CA ASN A 619 13.38 18.07 -18.01
C ASN A 619 12.28 19.08 -17.59
N THR A 620 11.30 19.34 -18.45
CA THR A 620 10.19 20.27 -18.14
C THR A 620 8.98 19.57 -17.53
N MET A 621 8.94 18.24 -17.57
CA MET A 621 7.79 17.43 -17.13
C MET A 621 7.78 17.24 -15.61
N LEU A 622 6.58 17.14 -15.05
CA LEU A 622 6.35 17.03 -13.61
C LEU A 622 7.10 18.11 -12.80
N ASP A 623 7.09 19.35 -13.33
CA ASP A 623 7.77 20.49 -12.71
C ASP A 623 9.28 20.24 -12.47
N GLY A 624 9.92 19.50 -13.38
CA GLY A 624 11.35 19.18 -13.32
C GLY A 624 11.74 18.04 -12.37
N LYS A 625 10.79 17.34 -11.78
CA LYS A 625 11.05 16.22 -10.86
C LYS A 625 11.76 15.04 -11.52
N LEU A 626 11.73 14.93 -12.85
CA LEU A 626 12.43 13.88 -13.60
C LEU A 626 13.92 14.20 -13.83
N THR A 627 14.35 15.43 -13.66
CA THR A 627 15.74 15.88 -13.93
C THR A 627 16.81 15.04 -13.20
N PRO A 628 16.70 14.68 -11.90
CA PRO A 628 17.70 13.86 -11.22
C PRO A 628 17.87 12.47 -11.85
N TYR A 629 16.81 11.92 -12.41
CA TYR A 629 16.85 10.58 -13.05
C TYR A 629 17.48 10.64 -14.44
N ILE A 630 17.27 11.74 -15.16
CA ILE A 630 17.92 11.96 -16.45
C ILE A 630 19.44 11.96 -16.25
N GLN A 631 19.94 12.65 -15.20
CA GLN A 631 21.35 12.67 -14.91
C GLN A 631 21.88 11.26 -14.60
N ARG A 632 21.14 10.46 -13.80
CA ARG A 632 21.49 9.07 -13.50
C ARG A 632 21.52 8.18 -14.74
N VAL A 633 20.65 8.44 -15.73
CA VAL A 633 20.69 7.73 -17.03
C VAL A 633 21.94 8.14 -17.82
N ILE A 634 22.28 9.42 -17.86
CA ILE A 634 23.47 9.93 -18.55
C ILE A 634 24.74 9.39 -17.91
N ASP A 635 24.79 9.31 -16.58
CA ASP A 635 25.93 8.78 -15.80
C ASP A 635 26.04 7.24 -15.87
N GLY A 636 25.05 6.56 -16.48
CA GLY A 636 25.04 5.10 -16.63
C GLY A 636 24.64 4.32 -15.36
N GLU A 637 24.11 5.00 -14.34
CA GLU A 637 23.63 4.37 -13.10
C GLU A 637 22.29 3.63 -13.29
N MET A 638 21.53 3.99 -14.32
CA MET A 638 20.26 3.36 -14.69
C MET A 638 20.03 3.48 -16.19
N THR A 639 19.05 2.76 -16.72
CA THR A 639 18.71 2.83 -18.16
C THR A 639 17.48 3.70 -18.38
N SER A 640 17.36 4.28 -19.58
CA SER A 640 16.14 4.99 -20.03
C SER A 640 14.90 4.06 -19.97
N LYS A 641 15.10 2.76 -20.16
CA LYS A 641 14.05 1.74 -20.04
C LYS A 641 13.51 1.61 -18.61
N ASP A 642 14.36 1.68 -17.60
CA ASP A 642 13.95 1.59 -16.19
C ASP A 642 13.05 2.78 -15.80
N LEU A 643 13.45 3.98 -16.19
CA LEU A 643 12.67 5.19 -15.97
C LEU A 643 11.33 5.13 -16.72
N ALA A 644 11.32 4.71 -17.98
CA ALA A 644 10.11 4.55 -18.77
C ALA A 644 9.16 3.48 -18.19
N ASN A 645 9.70 2.41 -17.59
CA ASN A 645 8.90 1.36 -16.93
C ASN A 645 8.24 1.87 -15.65
N ALA A 646 8.91 2.73 -14.87
CA ALA A 646 8.32 3.37 -13.70
C ALA A 646 7.07 4.17 -14.09
N LEU A 647 7.18 5.02 -15.12
CA LEU A 647 6.05 5.80 -15.62
C LEU A 647 4.93 4.92 -16.19
N LYS A 648 5.27 3.82 -16.89
CA LYS A 648 4.28 2.85 -17.38
C LYS A 648 3.46 2.23 -16.25
N THR A 649 4.10 1.94 -15.14
CA THR A 649 3.43 1.37 -13.96
C THR A 649 2.42 2.35 -13.37
N ALA A 650 2.76 3.62 -13.27
CA ALA A 650 1.84 4.68 -12.84
C ALA A 650 0.65 4.83 -13.81
N ILE A 651 0.89 4.87 -15.12
CA ILE A 651 -0.16 4.99 -16.15
C ILE A 651 -1.18 3.86 -16.03
N ASN A 652 -0.72 2.61 -15.89
CA ASN A 652 -1.59 1.44 -15.76
C ASN A 652 -2.42 1.48 -14.47
N SER A 653 -1.87 2.02 -13.37
CA SER A 653 -2.60 2.19 -12.11
C SER A 653 -3.77 3.15 -12.26
N VAL A 654 -3.61 4.25 -12.98
CA VAL A 654 -4.65 5.29 -13.12
C VAL A 654 -5.92 4.71 -13.71
N TYR A 655 -5.83 3.99 -14.84
CA TYR A 655 -7.00 3.38 -15.46
C TYR A 655 -7.75 2.42 -14.53
N GLY A 656 -7.01 1.53 -13.86
CA GLY A 656 -7.59 0.60 -12.89
C GLY A 656 -8.28 1.30 -11.70
N LEU A 657 -7.76 2.46 -11.29
CA LEU A 657 -8.32 3.23 -10.17
C LEU A 657 -9.58 4.02 -10.55
N THR A 658 -9.66 4.55 -11.76
CA THR A 658 -10.87 5.27 -12.23
C THR A 658 -12.08 4.36 -12.33
N SER A 659 -11.89 3.07 -12.65
CA SER A 659 -12.94 2.06 -12.80
C SER A 659 -13.14 1.18 -11.55
N ALA A 660 -12.34 1.36 -10.50
CA ALA A 660 -12.40 0.52 -9.29
C ALA A 660 -13.73 0.65 -8.55
N SER A 661 -14.20 -0.44 -7.95
CA SER A 661 -15.41 -0.47 -7.12
C SER A 661 -15.19 0.07 -5.70
N PHE A 662 -13.94 0.18 -5.24
CA PHE A 662 -13.57 0.70 -3.92
C PHE A 662 -13.24 2.19 -3.96
N ASP A 663 -13.43 2.88 -2.85
CA ASP A 663 -13.14 4.31 -2.72
C ASP A 663 -11.64 4.58 -2.87
N ASN A 664 -11.31 5.49 -3.79
CA ASN A 664 -9.95 5.96 -4.03
C ASN A 664 -10.00 7.38 -4.64
N PRO A 665 -8.89 8.14 -4.62
CA PRO A 665 -8.88 9.51 -5.13
C PRO A 665 -9.19 9.68 -6.63
N PHE A 666 -9.04 8.64 -7.46
CA PHE A 666 -9.39 8.69 -8.89
C PHE A 666 -10.85 8.34 -9.16
N ARG A 667 -11.53 7.68 -8.21
CA ARG A 667 -12.92 7.30 -8.39
C ARG A 667 -13.84 8.49 -8.17
N ASP A 668 -14.74 8.71 -9.12
CA ASP A 668 -15.82 9.68 -9.01
C ASP A 668 -17.17 8.95 -9.18
N PRO A 669 -18.15 9.19 -8.28
CA PRO A 669 -19.49 8.60 -8.40
C PRO A 669 -20.22 8.95 -9.69
N ARG A 670 -19.86 10.05 -10.35
CA ARG A 670 -20.40 10.44 -11.65
C ARG A 670 -19.95 9.54 -12.79
N ASN A 671 -18.84 8.82 -12.62
CA ASN A 671 -18.32 7.88 -13.61
C ASN A 671 -19.08 6.55 -13.57
N ILE A 672 -20.34 6.58 -13.98
CA ILE A 672 -21.25 5.43 -13.92
C ILE A 672 -21.04 4.43 -15.07
N ASP A 673 -20.50 4.91 -16.18
CA ASP A 673 -20.35 4.15 -17.43
C ASP A 673 -18.89 3.91 -17.85
N ASN A 674 -17.92 4.24 -17.00
CA ASN A 674 -16.49 4.19 -17.29
C ASN A 674 -16.13 5.02 -18.54
N ILE A 675 -16.27 6.34 -18.43
CA ILE A 675 -16.07 7.31 -19.52
C ILE A 675 -14.73 7.11 -20.27
N VAL A 676 -13.66 6.73 -19.57
CA VAL A 676 -12.34 6.53 -20.17
C VAL A 676 -12.35 5.41 -21.22
N ALA A 677 -12.99 4.29 -20.92
CA ALA A 677 -13.14 3.19 -21.87
C ALA A 677 -14.21 3.48 -22.92
N LYS A 678 -15.34 4.05 -22.50
CA LYS A 678 -16.48 4.30 -23.42
C LYS A 678 -16.11 5.29 -24.50
N ARG A 679 -15.42 6.40 -24.17
CA ARG A 679 -15.00 7.38 -25.18
C ARG A 679 -14.20 6.75 -26.32
N GLY A 680 -13.24 5.88 -25.99
CA GLY A 680 -12.46 5.16 -26.99
C GLY A 680 -13.31 4.19 -27.80
N ALA A 681 -14.22 3.46 -27.15
CA ALA A 681 -15.10 2.52 -27.84
C ALA A 681 -16.06 3.21 -28.82
N LEU A 682 -16.66 4.34 -28.43
CA LEU A 682 -17.54 5.14 -29.29
C LEU A 682 -16.78 5.72 -30.48
N PHE A 683 -15.56 6.22 -30.25
CA PHE A 683 -14.66 6.66 -31.30
C PHE A 683 -14.36 5.52 -32.30
N MET A 684 -14.06 4.31 -31.84
CA MET A 684 -13.76 3.18 -32.73
C MET A 684 -14.97 2.76 -33.58
N ILE A 685 -16.20 2.92 -33.05
CA ILE A 685 -17.42 2.70 -33.84
C ILE A 685 -17.57 3.77 -34.94
N ASP A 686 -17.34 5.04 -34.62
CA ASP A 686 -17.37 6.12 -35.62
C ASP A 686 -16.28 5.93 -36.67
N LEU A 687 -15.05 5.60 -36.26
CA LEU A 687 -13.96 5.31 -37.18
C LEU A 687 -14.31 4.16 -38.14
N LYS A 688 -14.87 3.07 -37.59
CA LYS A 688 -15.35 1.93 -38.39
C LYS A 688 -16.31 2.42 -39.49
N ASN A 689 -17.33 3.16 -39.13
CA ASN A 689 -18.33 3.63 -40.05
C ASN A 689 -17.74 4.57 -41.11
N GLU A 690 -16.81 5.45 -40.74
CA GLU A 690 -16.12 6.33 -41.68
C GLU A 690 -15.20 5.57 -42.66
N VAL A 691 -14.54 4.50 -42.22
CA VAL A 691 -13.74 3.64 -43.09
C VAL A 691 -14.64 2.89 -44.08
N LEU A 692 -15.77 2.34 -43.60
CA LEU A 692 -16.77 1.64 -44.45
C LEU A 692 -17.37 2.59 -45.51
N LYS A 693 -17.71 3.83 -45.15
CA LYS A 693 -18.22 4.87 -46.09
C LYS A 693 -17.25 5.16 -47.23
N ARG A 694 -15.94 5.01 -46.99
CA ARG A 694 -14.88 5.19 -48.01
C ARG A 694 -14.64 3.96 -48.87
N GLY A 695 -15.48 2.92 -48.70
CA GLY A 695 -15.44 1.71 -49.52
C GLY A 695 -14.43 0.67 -49.06
N PHE A 696 -13.79 0.84 -47.90
CA PHE A 696 -12.88 -0.15 -47.32
C PHE A 696 -13.62 -1.07 -46.37
N GLN A 697 -13.12 -2.30 -46.25
CA GLN A 697 -13.59 -3.26 -45.27
C GLN A 697 -12.86 -3.07 -43.93
N VAL A 698 -13.56 -3.33 -42.82
CA VAL A 698 -12.98 -3.45 -41.50
C VAL A 698 -13.05 -4.92 -41.09
N ALA A 699 -11.92 -5.61 -41.07
CA ALA A 699 -11.90 -7.01 -40.73
C ALA A 699 -11.99 -7.22 -39.22
N HIS A 700 -11.30 -6.41 -38.43
CA HIS A 700 -11.20 -6.60 -36.99
C HIS A 700 -10.96 -5.29 -36.26
N ILE A 701 -11.69 -5.11 -35.15
CA ILE A 701 -11.43 -4.09 -34.13
C ILE A 701 -11.26 -4.80 -32.81
N LYS A 702 -10.26 -4.39 -32.04
CA LYS A 702 -10.06 -4.88 -30.68
C LYS A 702 -9.55 -3.73 -29.80
N THR A 703 -10.44 -3.20 -29.01
CA THR A 703 -10.21 -2.07 -28.08
C THR A 703 -9.63 -0.83 -28.76
N ASP A 704 -8.34 -0.81 -29.03
CA ASP A 704 -7.52 0.30 -29.51
C ASP A 704 -6.96 0.10 -30.92
N SER A 705 -7.21 -1.05 -31.52
CA SER A 705 -6.67 -1.40 -32.84
C SER A 705 -7.76 -1.66 -33.88
N ILE A 706 -7.46 -1.26 -35.12
CA ILE A 706 -8.29 -1.55 -36.29
C ILE A 706 -7.45 -2.26 -37.36
N LYS A 707 -8.03 -3.26 -38.01
CA LYS A 707 -7.42 -3.99 -39.13
C LYS A 707 -8.22 -3.78 -40.40
N ILE A 708 -7.58 -3.18 -41.38
CA ILE A 708 -8.17 -2.79 -42.66
C ILE A 708 -7.52 -3.60 -43.77
N PRO A 709 -8.24 -4.55 -44.40
CA PRO A 709 -7.74 -5.27 -45.58
C PRO A 709 -7.54 -4.34 -46.76
N ASP A 710 -6.52 -4.64 -47.57
CA ASP A 710 -6.14 -3.89 -48.77
C ASP A 710 -6.03 -2.37 -48.55
N ALA A 711 -5.55 -1.98 -47.38
CA ALA A 711 -5.40 -0.59 -46.99
C ALA A 711 -4.41 0.14 -47.88
N THR A 712 -4.84 1.27 -48.42
CA THR A 712 -3.98 2.16 -49.19
C THR A 712 -3.32 3.22 -48.27
N PRO A 713 -2.25 3.92 -48.71
CA PRO A 713 -1.67 5.03 -47.97
C PRO A 713 -2.69 6.11 -47.57
N GLU A 714 -3.66 6.35 -48.45
CA GLU A 714 -4.70 7.39 -48.26
C GLU A 714 -5.66 7.03 -47.10
N ILE A 715 -6.11 5.77 -47.01
CA ILE A 715 -6.98 5.35 -45.89
C ILE A 715 -6.21 5.30 -44.57
N ILE A 716 -4.93 4.92 -44.61
CA ILE A 716 -4.07 4.94 -43.42
C ILE A 716 -3.91 6.36 -42.92
N GLN A 717 -3.61 7.33 -43.82
CA GLN A 717 -3.51 8.73 -43.45
C GLN A 717 -4.84 9.27 -42.92
N PHE A 718 -5.95 8.90 -43.55
CA PHE A 718 -7.28 9.28 -43.07
C PHE A 718 -7.53 8.80 -41.64
N VAL A 719 -7.19 7.53 -41.31
CA VAL A 719 -7.35 7.00 -39.95
C VAL A 719 -6.51 7.79 -38.95
N MET A 720 -5.27 8.12 -39.32
CA MET A 720 -4.38 8.95 -38.47
C MET A 720 -4.97 10.34 -38.23
N ASP A 721 -5.37 11.04 -39.28
CA ASP A 721 -5.95 12.37 -39.18
C ASP A 721 -7.29 12.35 -38.40
N PHE A 722 -8.13 11.34 -38.64
CA PHE A 722 -9.38 11.19 -37.93
C PHE A 722 -9.15 10.94 -36.42
N GLY A 723 -8.13 10.14 -36.07
CA GLY A 723 -7.74 9.93 -34.68
C GLY A 723 -7.32 11.22 -33.99
N GLU A 724 -6.46 12.01 -34.63
CA GLU A 724 -5.96 13.27 -34.06
C GLU A 724 -7.09 14.29 -33.79
N ARG A 725 -8.16 14.30 -34.60
CA ARG A 725 -9.35 15.10 -34.34
C ARG A 725 -10.11 14.72 -33.08
N TYR A 726 -9.87 13.53 -32.55
CA TYR A 726 -10.46 13.05 -31.30
C TYR A 726 -9.43 12.99 -30.15
N GLY A 727 -8.19 13.47 -30.39
CA GLY A 727 -7.11 13.46 -29.41
C GLY A 727 -6.39 12.11 -29.30
N TYR A 728 -6.48 11.26 -30.35
CA TYR A 728 -5.79 9.97 -30.43
C TYR A 728 -4.71 9.97 -31.51
N THR A 729 -3.59 9.33 -31.21
CA THR A 729 -2.51 9.13 -32.17
C THR A 729 -2.46 7.66 -32.57
N PHE A 730 -2.64 7.38 -33.87
CA PHE A 730 -2.48 6.06 -34.43
C PHE A 730 -1.06 5.81 -34.89
N GLU A 731 -0.60 4.57 -34.70
CA GLU A 731 0.61 4.03 -35.29
C GLU A 731 0.24 2.96 -36.31
N HIS A 732 0.87 2.98 -37.48
CA HIS A 732 0.82 1.85 -38.40
C HIS A 732 1.81 0.78 -37.90
N GLU A 733 1.31 -0.13 -37.04
CA GLU A 733 2.14 -1.09 -36.33
C GLU A 733 2.62 -2.20 -37.27
N ALA A 734 1.72 -2.73 -38.09
CA ALA A 734 2.03 -3.83 -39.02
C ALA A 734 1.14 -3.83 -40.26
N THR A 735 1.60 -4.53 -41.31
CA THR A 735 0.76 -5.03 -42.41
C THR A 735 0.94 -6.52 -42.51
N TYR A 736 -0.20 -7.24 -42.61
CA TYR A 736 -0.21 -8.69 -42.81
C TYR A 736 -0.42 -8.98 -44.29
N ASP A 737 0.44 -9.84 -44.84
CA ASP A 737 0.34 -10.39 -46.22
C ASP A 737 -0.95 -11.23 -46.33
N ARG A 738 -1.21 -12.05 -45.30
CA ARG A 738 -2.40 -12.90 -45.18
C ARG A 738 -2.84 -12.93 -43.75
N MET A 739 -4.14 -12.90 -43.52
CA MET A 739 -4.75 -13.04 -42.21
C MET A 739 -5.97 -13.96 -42.31
N CYS A 740 -6.05 -14.96 -41.45
CA CYS A 740 -7.26 -15.75 -41.23
C CYS A 740 -7.84 -15.34 -39.90
N LEU A 741 -8.95 -14.63 -39.91
CA LEU A 741 -9.70 -14.24 -38.73
C LEU A 741 -10.78 -15.27 -38.45
N VAL A 742 -10.70 -15.93 -37.30
CA VAL A 742 -11.66 -16.97 -36.89
C VAL A 742 -12.83 -16.34 -36.12
N ASN A 743 -12.51 -15.44 -35.19
CA ASN A 743 -13.47 -14.62 -34.45
C ASN A 743 -12.75 -13.38 -33.88
N ASP A 744 -13.44 -12.57 -33.09
CA ASP A 744 -12.91 -11.35 -32.46
C ASP A 744 -11.74 -11.54 -31.49
N ALA A 745 -11.47 -12.78 -31.08
CA ALA A 745 -10.34 -13.12 -30.19
C ALA A 745 -9.23 -13.93 -30.86
N VAL A 746 -9.51 -14.54 -32.01
CA VAL A 746 -8.68 -15.58 -32.61
C VAL A 746 -8.37 -15.30 -34.07
N TYR A 747 -7.08 -15.14 -34.40
CA TYR A 747 -6.60 -15.04 -35.78
C TYR A 747 -5.20 -15.59 -35.94
N ILE A 748 -4.86 -15.94 -37.17
CA ILE A 748 -3.50 -16.26 -37.65
C ILE A 748 -3.16 -15.29 -38.77
N ALA A 749 -1.96 -14.75 -38.79
CA ALA A 749 -1.51 -13.83 -39.80
C ALA A 749 -0.01 -14.04 -40.14
N LYS A 750 0.32 -13.70 -41.37
CA LYS A 750 1.73 -13.64 -41.85
C LYS A 750 2.09 -12.18 -42.09
N TYR A 751 3.15 -11.71 -41.45
CA TYR A 751 3.65 -10.35 -41.70
C TYR A 751 4.13 -10.22 -43.14
N LYS A 752 3.75 -9.12 -43.82
CA LYS A 752 4.26 -8.73 -45.10
C LYS A 752 5.77 -8.46 -45.03
N SER A 753 6.54 -8.75 -46.06
CA SER A 753 7.96 -8.44 -46.03
C SER A 753 8.24 -6.93 -45.97
N ALA A 754 9.42 -6.58 -45.46
CA ALA A 754 9.82 -5.17 -45.36
C ALA A 754 9.90 -4.51 -46.74
N GLU A 755 10.41 -5.23 -47.75
CA GLU A 755 10.54 -4.75 -49.13
C GLU A 755 9.20 -4.45 -49.78
N GLU A 756 8.19 -5.31 -49.53
CA GLU A 756 6.85 -5.13 -50.08
C GLU A 756 6.14 -3.95 -49.38
N CYS A 757 6.32 -3.80 -48.06
CA CYS A 757 5.79 -2.65 -47.32
C CYS A 757 6.43 -1.34 -47.80
N GLN A 758 7.74 -1.30 -47.99
CA GLN A 758 8.44 -0.13 -48.55
C GLN A 758 7.92 0.26 -49.92
N LYS A 759 7.65 -0.74 -50.78
CA LYS A 759 7.07 -0.49 -52.09
C LYS A 759 5.64 0.02 -52.03
N MET A 760 4.85 -0.46 -51.08
CA MET A 760 3.43 -0.18 -50.97
C MET A 760 3.17 1.17 -50.32
N TYR A 761 3.92 1.49 -49.29
CA TYR A 761 3.64 2.68 -48.44
C TYR A 761 4.72 3.77 -48.51
N GLY A 762 5.90 3.45 -49.06
CA GLY A 762 7.08 4.35 -49.02
C GLY A 762 7.83 4.30 -47.67
N TYR A 763 7.37 3.48 -46.75
CA TYR A 763 7.99 3.20 -45.44
C TYR A 763 7.70 1.77 -44.99
N VAL A 764 8.37 1.33 -43.93
CA VAL A 764 8.14 0.01 -43.33
C VAL A 764 7.55 0.14 -41.95
N PRO A 765 6.37 -0.45 -41.66
CA PRO A 765 5.79 -0.47 -40.30
C PRO A 765 6.74 -1.13 -39.29
N GLY A 766 6.62 -0.71 -38.03
CA GLY A 766 7.55 -1.09 -36.98
C GLY A 766 7.75 -2.61 -36.81
N ASP A 767 6.66 -3.36 -36.79
CA ASP A 767 6.69 -4.81 -36.67
C ASP A 767 7.19 -5.52 -37.94
N ASN A 768 6.89 -4.96 -39.12
CA ASN A 768 7.38 -5.56 -40.36
C ASN A 768 8.90 -5.43 -40.52
N LYS A 769 9.54 -4.42 -39.90
CA LYS A 769 11.04 -4.35 -39.86
C LYS A 769 11.65 -5.55 -39.14
N LYS A 770 10.99 -6.04 -38.10
CA LYS A 770 11.50 -7.09 -37.19
C LYS A 770 10.97 -8.48 -37.52
N LYS A 771 9.73 -8.55 -38.01
CA LYS A 771 8.97 -9.81 -38.17
C LYS A 771 8.56 -10.08 -39.63
N GLY A 772 9.01 -9.31 -40.60
CA GLY A 772 8.65 -9.48 -42.01
C GLY A 772 8.80 -10.92 -42.49
N GLY A 773 7.79 -11.47 -43.14
CA GLY A 773 7.72 -12.85 -43.61
C GLY A 773 7.40 -13.89 -42.54
N LYS A 774 7.38 -13.54 -41.25
CA LYS A 774 7.09 -14.49 -40.16
C LYS A 774 5.57 -14.58 -39.92
N TRP A 775 5.16 -15.70 -39.34
CA TRP A 775 3.80 -15.93 -38.90
C TRP A 775 3.58 -15.45 -37.46
N THR A 776 2.38 -15.06 -37.16
CA THR A 776 1.88 -14.77 -35.78
C THR A 776 0.48 -15.30 -35.60
N ALA A 777 0.10 -15.59 -34.38
CA ALA A 777 -1.24 -16.03 -34.03
C ALA A 777 -1.67 -15.52 -32.68
N THR A 778 -3.00 -15.33 -32.49
CA THR A 778 -3.62 -15.07 -31.19
C THR A 778 -4.75 -16.08 -30.99
N GLY A 779 -4.99 -16.40 -29.70
CA GLY A 779 -6.04 -17.31 -29.28
C GLY A 779 -5.50 -18.55 -28.58
N THR A 780 -6.28 -19.11 -27.66
CA THR A 780 -5.86 -20.23 -26.80
C THR A 780 -5.50 -21.48 -27.58
N GLN A 781 -6.19 -21.75 -28.70
CA GLN A 781 -5.91 -22.92 -29.56
C GLN A 781 -4.56 -22.86 -30.26
N PHE A 782 -3.91 -21.70 -30.32
CA PHE A 782 -2.59 -21.53 -30.94
C PHE A 782 -1.47 -21.29 -29.90
N GLN A 783 -1.77 -21.45 -28.64
CA GLN A 783 -0.76 -21.34 -27.56
C GLN A 783 0.18 -22.53 -27.56
N ILE A 784 -0.19 -23.66 -28.18
CA ILE A 784 0.70 -24.79 -28.38
C ILE A 784 1.48 -24.55 -29.70
N PRO A 785 2.79 -24.28 -29.65
CA PRO A 785 3.61 -24.00 -30.83
C PRO A 785 3.60 -25.12 -31.83
N TYR A 786 3.48 -26.38 -31.39
CA TYR A 786 3.38 -27.56 -32.25
C TYR A 786 2.27 -27.45 -33.32
N VAL A 787 1.04 -27.12 -32.88
CA VAL A 787 -0.10 -26.99 -33.80
C VAL A 787 0.17 -25.89 -34.82
N PHE A 788 0.65 -24.74 -34.33
CA PHE A 788 0.93 -23.56 -35.15
C PHE A 788 2.03 -23.87 -36.19
N LYS A 789 3.17 -24.40 -35.77
CA LYS A 789 4.31 -24.69 -36.64
C LYS A 789 3.96 -25.78 -37.67
N LYS A 790 3.33 -26.87 -37.22
CA LYS A 790 2.98 -27.98 -38.11
C LYS A 790 1.91 -27.62 -39.14
N LEU A 791 0.84 -26.94 -38.73
CA LEU A 791 -0.32 -26.71 -39.60
C LEU A 791 -0.19 -25.45 -40.46
N PHE A 792 0.43 -24.39 -39.94
CA PHE A 792 0.37 -23.06 -40.54
C PHE A 792 1.75 -22.57 -41.03
N SER A 793 2.76 -22.51 -40.19
CA SER A 793 4.07 -21.98 -40.58
C SER A 793 4.94 -23.03 -41.31
N ARG A 794 4.71 -24.31 -41.02
CA ARG A 794 5.51 -25.42 -41.52
C ARG A 794 6.99 -25.33 -41.17
N GLU A 795 7.28 -24.71 -40.04
CA GLU A 795 8.63 -24.65 -39.49
C GLU A 795 9.02 -25.98 -38.85
N ASP A 796 10.30 -26.17 -38.62
CA ASP A 796 10.82 -27.35 -37.91
C ASP A 796 10.29 -27.36 -36.47
N ILE A 797 9.95 -28.56 -35.97
CA ILE A 797 9.34 -28.79 -34.67
C ILE A 797 10.43 -29.24 -33.71
N ALA A 798 10.60 -28.48 -32.60
CA ALA A 798 11.40 -28.89 -31.46
C ALA A 798 10.54 -29.56 -30.40
N PHE A 799 11.14 -30.21 -29.40
CA PHE A 799 10.41 -30.82 -28.28
C PHE A 799 9.62 -29.80 -27.51
N GLU A 800 10.19 -28.62 -27.27
CA GLU A 800 9.56 -27.49 -26.54
C GLU A 800 8.28 -27.01 -27.24
N ASP A 801 8.19 -27.13 -28.57
CA ASP A 801 7.02 -26.77 -29.35
C ASP A 801 5.82 -27.69 -29.09
N MET A 802 6.07 -28.88 -28.54
CA MET A 802 5.03 -29.85 -28.13
C MET A 802 4.53 -29.60 -26.69
N CYS A 803 5.18 -28.69 -25.98
CA CYS A 803 4.86 -28.37 -24.59
C CYS A 803 3.86 -27.21 -24.51
N GLU A 804 2.87 -27.33 -23.64
CA GLU A 804 1.87 -26.28 -23.35
C GLU A 804 2.22 -25.58 -22.04
N THR A 805 2.25 -24.26 -22.05
CA THR A 805 2.38 -23.50 -20.80
C THR A 805 1.03 -23.41 -20.11
N LYS A 806 0.90 -24.01 -18.93
CA LYS A 806 -0.28 -23.90 -18.07
C LYS A 806 0.01 -22.95 -16.92
N SER A 807 -0.99 -22.16 -16.54
CA SER A 807 -0.95 -21.47 -15.25
C SER A 807 -1.15 -22.50 -14.16
N VAL A 808 -0.16 -22.66 -13.30
CA VAL A 808 -0.23 -23.56 -12.15
C VAL A 808 -0.90 -22.79 -11.00
N SER A 809 -2.07 -23.24 -10.59
CA SER A 809 -2.65 -22.83 -9.30
C SER A 809 -1.97 -23.64 -8.19
N SER A 810 -2.03 -23.16 -6.97
CA SER A 810 -1.20 -23.43 -5.80
C SER A 810 -0.85 -24.88 -5.41
N SER A 811 -1.22 -25.93 -6.13
CA SER A 811 -1.11 -27.31 -5.63
C SER A 811 -0.52 -28.34 -6.58
N LEU A 812 0.11 -27.91 -7.68
CA LEU A 812 0.72 -28.86 -8.60
C LEU A 812 2.23 -28.65 -8.66
N TYR A 813 3.00 -29.57 -8.10
CA TYR A 813 4.44 -29.69 -8.34
C TYR A 813 4.78 -31.08 -8.82
N LEU A 814 5.84 -31.13 -9.60
CA LEU A 814 6.54 -32.36 -9.86
C LEU A 814 7.87 -32.28 -9.13
N ASP A 815 8.02 -33.01 -8.06
CA ASP A 815 9.34 -33.31 -7.52
C ASP A 815 9.96 -34.42 -8.39
N LEU A 816 10.88 -34.03 -9.26
CA LEU A 816 11.58 -34.96 -10.15
C LEU A 816 12.58 -35.85 -9.39
N ASN A 817 12.78 -35.62 -8.10
CA ASN A 817 13.71 -36.38 -7.26
C ASN A 817 13.01 -37.43 -6.39
N GLU A 818 11.68 -37.41 -6.30
CA GLU A 818 10.93 -38.46 -5.62
C GLU A 818 10.47 -39.55 -6.61
N GLU A 819 10.58 -40.80 -6.22
CA GLU A 819 9.91 -41.88 -6.90
C GLU A 819 8.41 -41.63 -6.87
N LEU A 820 7.77 -41.60 -8.03
CA LEU A 820 6.32 -41.40 -8.12
C LEU A 820 5.64 -42.48 -7.28
N PRO A 821 4.74 -42.14 -6.37
CA PRO A 821 3.98 -43.14 -5.62
C PRO A 821 3.23 -44.05 -6.58
N ASP A 822 3.11 -45.31 -6.22
CA ASP A 822 2.34 -46.29 -7.01
C ASP A 822 0.85 -45.93 -6.97
N VAL A 823 0.43 -45.08 -7.90
CA VAL A 823 -0.96 -44.59 -8.00
C VAL A 823 -1.96 -45.65 -8.45
N SER A 824 -1.48 -46.87 -8.80
CA SER A 824 -2.37 -47.93 -9.29
C SER A 824 -3.45 -48.36 -8.30
N LYS A 825 -3.17 -48.21 -6.99
CA LYS A 825 -4.14 -48.48 -5.94
C LYS A 825 -5.13 -47.33 -5.75
N GLU A 826 -4.63 -46.11 -5.82
CA GLU A 826 -5.40 -44.88 -5.67
C GLU A 826 -6.30 -44.65 -6.88
N GLU A 827 -5.83 -44.93 -8.11
CA GLU A 827 -6.66 -44.89 -9.31
C GLU A 827 -7.83 -45.89 -9.24
N LYS A 828 -7.60 -47.09 -8.70
CA LYS A 828 -8.68 -48.08 -8.48
C LYS A 828 -9.69 -47.61 -7.42
N GLU A 829 -9.21 -46.98 -6.35
CA GLU A 829 -10.08 -46.44 -5.29
C GLU A 829 -10.87 -45.24 -5.80
N PHE A 830 -10.23 -44.35 -6.60
CA PHE A 830 -10.91 -43.22 -7.24
C PHE A 830 -11.98 -43.67 -8.24
N SER A 831 -11.65 -44.61 -9.13
CA SER A 831 -12.61 -45.17 -10.11
C SER A 831 -13.76 -45.87 -9.44
N LYS A 832 -13.51 -46.53 -8.29
CA LYS A 832 -14.55 -47.16 -7.50
C LYS A 832 -15.44 -46.10 -6.82
N ALA A 833 -14.85 -45.07 -6.22
CA ALA A 833 -15.59 -43.98 -5.59
C ALA A 833 -16.47 -43.22 -6.59
N GLU A 834 -15.96 -42.93 -7.79
CA GLU A 834 -16.72 -42.33 -8.89
C GLU A 834 -17.86 -43.21 -9.35
N SER A 835 -17.63 -44.52 -9.48
CA SER A 835 -18.67 -45.50 -9.84
C SER A 835 -19.75 -45.61 -8.77
N ASP A 836 -19.37 -45.63 -7.50
CA ASP A 836 -20.30 -45.70 -6.37
C ASP A 836 -21.14 -44.42 -6.23
N TYR A 837 -20.54 -43.25 -6.49
CA TYR A 837 -21.25 -41.98 -6.58
C TYR A 837 -22.27 -41.95 -7.71
N LYS A 838 -21.87 -42.36 -8.92
CA LYS A 838 -22.78 -42.45 -10.08
C LYS A 838 -23.93 -43.44 -9.87
N LYS A 839 -23.73 -44.42 -8.97
CA LYS A 839 -24.76 -45.38 -8.56
C LYS A 839 -25.62 -44.90 -7.39
N GLY A 840 -25.35 -43.70 -6.85
CA GLY A 840 -26.05 -43.18 -5.66
C GLY A 840 -25.72 -43.90 -4.35
N LEU A 841 -24.61 -44.65 -4.30
CA LEU A 841 -24.17 -45.39 -3.11
C LEU A 841 -23.38 -44.54 -2.14
N LEU A 842 -22.92 -43.34 -2.57
CA LEU A 842 -22.17 -42.39 -1.73
C LEU A 842 -22.91 -41.04 -1.69
N SER A 843 -22.91 -40.39 -0.53
CA SER A 843 -23.41 -39.03 -0.42
C SER A 843 -22.41 -38.05 -1.04
N ASP A 844 -22.87 -36.90 -1.49
CA ASP A 844 -22.04 -35.86 -2.11
C ASP A 844 -20.81 -35.49 -1.24
N THR A 845 -21.02 -35.35 0.06
CA THR A 845 -19.94 -35.06 1.03
C THR A 845 -18.87 -36.16 1.16
N LYS A 846 -19.26 -37.43 1.02
CA LYS A 846 -18.31 -38.55 1.08
C LYS A 846 -17.56 -38.73 -0.24
N SER A 847 -18.20 -38.45 -1.38
CA SER A 847 -17.54 -38.50 -2.67
C SER A 847 -16.55 -37.35 -2.85
N GLU A 848 -16.89 -36.14 -2.40
CA GLU A 848 -15.97 -34.99 -2.40
C GLU A 848 -14.73 -35.24 -1.55
N ALA A 849 -14.92 -35.76 -0.31
CA ALA A 849 -13.81 -36.07 0.57
C ALA A 849 -12.90 -37.20 0.01
N THR A 850 -13.46 -38.16 -0.71
CA THR A 850 -12.69 -39.24 -1.34
C THR A 850 -12.00 -38.75 -2.63
N CYS A 851 -12.67 -37.91 -3.43
CA CYS A 851 -12.07 -37.27 -4.59
C CYS A 851 -10.93 -36.29 -4.20
N GLN A 852 -11.11 -35.54 -3.11
CA GLN A 852 -10.04 -34.64 -2.59
C GLN A 852 -8.84 -35.40 -2.05
N LYS A 853 -9.02 -36.61 -1.50
CA LYS A 853 -7.92 -37.47 -1.04
C LYS A 853 -7.19 -38.17 -2.17
N LEU A 854 -7.82 -38.36 -3.31
CA LEU A 854 -7.29 -39.11 -4.47
C LEU A 854 -6.87 -38.20 -5.63
N THR A 855 -7.07 -36.90 -5.52
CA THR A 855 -6.52 -35.91 -6.46
C THR A 855 -5.14 -35.52 -5.98
N PRO A 856 -4.07 -35.77 -6.76
CA PRO A 856 -2.72 -35.42 -6.37
C PRO A 856 -2.55 -33.91 -6.18
#